data_18b4c87560410c26700528bab29592d6
#
_entry.id   18b4c87560410c26700528bab29592d6
#
_cell.length_a   1.000
_cell.length_b   1.000
_cell.length_c   1.000
_cell.angle_alpha   90.00
_cell.angle_beta   90.00
_cell.angle_gamma   90.00
#
_symmetry.space_group_name_H-M   'P 1'
#
loop_
_entity.id
_entity.type
_entity.pdbx_description
1 polymer ?
#
loop_
_entity_poly.entity_id
_entity_poly.type
_entity_poly.pdbx_seq_one_letter_code
_entity_poly.pdbx_strand_id
1 'polypeptide(L)'
;MRKYLLLATLFCQMAMAQNQAPMVLQYDHPASFFEESLPIGNGKLGALVYGGTDDNIIYLNDITLWTGKPVDRNLDTDAHQWIPKIREALFNEDYALADSLQLHVQGPNSQFYQPLGTLHIKDLSLGEIKNYRRSLDIDSAIARDCYQRDGKLITREYFASNPDKLIAIRLRGDINCRIALTAQVPHQVKSNLGQLTMTGHATGDSQESTHFCTMLRVKTDGEMTASDSSLTITKAQEAIIYIVNETSFNGFDKHPVKEGAPYLEQVTNDLWHTQNLNYEEFYARHLADYQAIYDRVKICLNKDGRNPNDMPGAKEPRMTDQLLLDYTNGNDHTAYLEELYFQFGRYLLISSSRTKNVPANLQGLWAPQLWSPWRGNYTVNINLEENYWPAFVANMAEMAEPLDGFIQGLATNGKYTAKNYYNIGEGWCSSHNSDIWAMTNPVGEKRESPEWSNWNLGGAWLVNTLWERYQFTQDKNYLRQTAYPLMKGAAQFCLHWLIDNPKQPGELITAPSTSPENEYKTDKGYHGTTCYGGTADLAIIRELFINTIAAGKILGEKNQEIEQALARLHPYTIGHMGDINEWYYDWDDWDFQHRHQSHLIGLFPGNHLNDATLQKAAERSLEIKGDQTTGWSTGWRINLWARLHNAKQAYHIYQKLLTPIAPRGSKGSNWNNWHKGGGTYPNLFDAHPPFQIDGNFGGTAGVCEMLMQSTCKDGKTVIELLPAAAEAWKEGSVSGLCARGGFEVNFKWKDGTVRDCSIKSKTGGTVNLLYNGQQKIVKLKAGQTQNIKTW
;
A
#
# COMPACT_ATOMS: atom_id res chain seq x y z
N MET A 1 -6.90 45.94 -13.61
CA MET A 1 -5.66 45.22 -13.96
C MET A 1 -4.67 45.04 -12.79
N ARG A 2 -4.40 46.03 -11.94
CA ARG A 2 -3.50 45.87 -10.78
C ARG A 2 -4.03 45.02 -9.62
N LYS A 3 -5.34 44.80 -9.46
CA LYS A 3 -5.95 43.97 -8.40
C LYS A 3 -5.88 42.46 -8.67
N TYR A 4 -5.76 42.01 -9.90
CA TYR A 4 -5.70 40.59 -10.25
C TYR A 4 -4.27 40.04 -10.28
N LEU A 5 -3.25 40.90 -10.45
CA LEU A 5 -1.85 40.51 -10.26
C LEU A 5 -1.51 40.27 -8.78
N LEU A 6 -2.22 40.97 -7.88
CA LEU A 6 -2.03 40.77 -6.42
C LEU A 6 -2.64 39.46 -5.89
N LEU A 7 -3.68 38.88 -6.54
CA LEU A 7 -4.25 37.62 -6.12
C LEU A 7 -3.36 36.41 -6.52
N ALA A 8 -2.69 36.48 -7.69
CA ALA A 8 -1.73 35.43 -8.07
C ALA A 8 -0.46 35.43 -7.19
N THR A 9 -0.08 36.60 -6.64
CA THR A 9 1.02 36.73 -5.68
C THR A 9 0.62 36.44 -4.23
N LEU A 10 -0.69 36.50 -3.88
CA LEU A 10 -1.15 36.16 -2.52
C LEU A 10 -1.21 34.65 -2.28
N PHE A 11 -1.30 33.80 -3.31
CA PHE A 11 -1.16 32.35 -3.18
C PHE A 11 0.27 31.90 -2.81
N CYS A 12 1.25 32.78 -2.91
CA CYS A 12 2.67 32.53 -2.59
C CYS A 12 3.09 33.02 -1.18
N GLN A 13 2.23 33.72 -0.42
CA GLN A 13 2.68 34.42 0.82
C GLN A 13 2.18 33.83 2.14
N MET A 14 1.42 32.73 2.17
CA MET A 14 0.99 32.12 3.43
C MET A 14 1.87 30.96 3.94
N ALA A 15 3.03 30.70 3.37
CA ALA A 15 3.94 29.64 3.79
C ALA A 15 5.27 30.16 4.37
N MET A 16 5.26 31.23 5.14
CA MET A 16 6.47 31.69 5.85
C MET A 16 6.47 31.36 7.33
N ALA A 17 6.20 30.11 7.70
CA ALA A 17 6.35 29.68 9.10
C ALA A 17 6.89 28.25 9.29
N GLN A 18 7.52 27.60 8.30
CA GLN A 18 8.32 26.40 8.55
C GLN A 18 9.39 26.23 7.47
N ASN A 19 10.61 25.86 7.87
CA ASN A 19 11.81 25.64 7.03
C ASN A 19 11.73 24.37 6.15
N GLN A 20 10.55 23.96 5.68
CA GLN A 20 10.38 22.80 4.81
C GLN A 20 9.89 23.25 3.43
N ALA A 21 10.47 22.71 2.37
CA ALA A 21 9.95 22.92 1.03
C ALA A 21 8.56 22.28 0.91
N PRO A 22 7.58 22.92 0.30
CA PRO A 22 6.30 22.30 0.04
C PRO A 22 6.48 21.08 -0.87
N MET A 23 5.70 20.04 -0.59
CA MET A 23 5.75 18.76 -1.28
C MET A 23 4.74 18.77 -2.44
N VAL A 24 5.21 19.07 -3.66
CA VAL A 24 4.36 19.29 -4.83
C VAL A 24 4.87 18.50 -6.03
N LEU A 25 3.97 17.70 -6.63
CA LEU A 25 4.17 17.19 -7.98
C LEU A 25 3.69 18.26 -8.96
N GLN A 26 4.48 18.57 -10.00
CA GLN A 26 4.13 19.62 -10.96
C GLN A 26 4.58 19.30 -12.38
N TYR A 27 3.76 19.75 -13.36
CA TYR A 27 3.93 19.45 -14.78
C TYR A 27 3.49 20.64 -15.62
N ASP A 28 4.05 20.79 -16.83
CA ASP A 28 3.73 21.86 -17.77
C ASP A 28 2.89 21.40 -18.98
N HIS A 29 2.39 20.18 -18.94
CA HIS A 29 1.54 19.57 -19.96
C HIS A 29 0.42 18.73 -19.33
N PRO A 30 -0.72 18.52 -20.00
CA PRO A 30 -1.74 17.55 -19.60
C PRO A 30 -1.22 16.13 -19.57
N ALA A 31 -1.81 15.26 -18.75
CA ALA A 31 -1.52 13.83 -18.80
C ALA A 31 -2.09 13.19 -20.07
N SER A 32 -1.30 12.32 -20.69
CA SER A 32 -1.71 11.47 -21.81
C SER A 32 -1.92 10.02 -21.38
N PHE A 33 -1.30 9.62 -20.27
CA PHE A 33 -1.31 8.27 -19.72
C PHE A 33 -1.76 8.28 -18.25
N PHE A 34 -2.23 7.13 -17.79
CA PHE A 34 -2.57 6.92 -16.38
C PHE A 34 -1.42 7.29 -15.45
N GLU A 35 -0.22 6.86 -15.81
CA GLU A 35 1.01 7.04 -15.06
C GLU A 35 1.58 8.48 -15.10
N GLU A 36 0.83 9.40 -15.69
CA GLU A 36 1.08 10.84 -15.66
C GLU A 36 0.00 11.60 -14.90
N SER A 37 -1.16 10.97 -14.63
CA SER A 37 -2.31 11.62 -14.00
C SER A 37 -2.05 11.96 -12.52
N LEU A 38 -2.83 12.92 -11.99
CA LEU A 38 -2.76 13.31 -10.59
C LEU A 38 -3.81 12.52 -9.77
N PRO A 39 -3.37 11.61 -8.87
CA PRO A 39 -4.30 10.84 -8.03
C PRO A 39 -4.78 11.69 -6.85
N ILE A 40 -6.09 11.80 -6.66
CA ILE A 40 -6.72 12.30 -5.43
C ILE A 40 -7.61 11.23 -4.82
N GLY A 41 -7.79 11.25 -3.51
CA GLY A 41 -8.61 10.25 -2.82
C GLY A 41 -8.92 10.60 -1.39
N ASN A 42 -10.01 10.01 -0.88
CA ASN A 42 -10.45 10.17 0.51
C ASN A 42 -10.52 8.85 1.28
N GLY A 43 -9.90 7.80 0.73
CA GLY A 43 -9.92 6.45 1.30
C GLY A 43 -11.14 5.60 0.92
N LYS A 44 -12.12 6.19 0.20
CA LYS A 44 -13.27 5.50 -0.41
C LYS A 44 -13.40 5.86 -1.88
N LEU A 45 -13.56 7.15 -2.16
CA LEU A 45 -13.62 7.70 -3.50
C LEU A 45 -12.25 8.18 -3.94
N GLY A 46 -11.86 7.81 -5.15
CA GLY A 46 -10.64 8.26 -5.80
C GLY A 46 -10.92 8.87 -7.16
N ALA A 47 -10.03 9.74 -7.59
CA ALA A 47 -10.03 10.26 -8.94
C ALA A 47 -8.61 10.41 -9.49
N LEU A 48 -8.49 10.26 -10.80
CA LEU A 48 -7.27 10.46 -11.57
C LEU A 48 -7.49 11.65 -12.51
N VAL A 49 -6.86 12.77 -12.20
CA VAL A 49 -7.02 14.02 -12.91
C VAL A 49 -5.98 14.13 -14.02
N TYR A 50 -6.43 14.17 -15.28
CA TYR A 50 -5.55 14.29 -16.46
C TYR A 50 -5.23 15.74 -16.81
N GLY A 51 -6.13 16.67 -16.50
CA GLY A 51 -5.92 18.10 -16.73
C GLY A 51 -6.01 18.51 -18.20
N GLY A 52 -6.71 17.75 -19.06
CA GLY A 52 -6.89 18.07 -20.47
C GLY A 52 -7.54 19.44 -20.68
N THR A 53 -7.13 20.18 -21.73
CA THR A 53 -7.65 21.52 -22.01
C THR A 53 -8.91 21.51 -22.86
N ASP A 54 -9.07 20.52 -23.74
CA ASP A 54 -10.26 20.37 -24.59
C ASP A 54 -11.29 19.43 -23.98
N ASP A 55 -10.84 18.28 -23.49
CA ASP A 55 -11.62 17.36 -22.68
C ASP A 55 -10.79 17.00 -21.44
N ASN A 56 -11.22 17.49 -20.30
CA ASN A 56 -10.60 17.11 -19.04
C ASN A 56 -11.23 15.81 -18.56
N ILE A 57 -10.51 14.73 -18.78
CA ILE A 57 -10.89 13.39 -18.39
C ILE A 57 -10.47 13.18 -16.93
N ILE A 58 -11.43 12.68 -16.13
CA ILE A 58 -11.21 12.36 -14.72
C ILE A 58 -11.79 10.96 -14.49
N TYR A 59 -10.90 9.97 -14.33
CA TYR A 59 -11.34 8.62 -13.94
C TYR A 59 -11.73 8.58 -12.48
N LEU A 60 -12.85 7.94 -12.18
CA LEU A 60 -13.42 7.81 -10.85
C LEU A 60 -13.32 6.37 -10.37
N ASN A 61 -13.03 6.20 -9.09
CA ASN A 61 -12.98 4.91 -8.40
C ASN A 61 -13.80 4.96 -7.10
N ASP A 62 -14.40 3.84 -6.75
CA ASP A 62 -14.88 3.55 -5.40
C ASP A 62 -14.27 2.22 -4.95
N ILE A 63 -13.61 2.20 -3.81
CA ILE A 63 -12.86 1.03 -3.32
C ILE A 63 -13.74 -0.21 -3.10
N THR A 64 -15.06 -0.02 -3.04
CA THR A 64 -16.06 -1.09 -2.83
C THR A 64 -16.70 -1.62 -4.11
N LEU A 65 -16.30 -1.11 -5.30
CA LEU A 65 -16.86 -1.60 -6.55
C LEU A 65 -16.07 -2.79 -7.10
N TRP A 66 -16.56 -3.99 -6.83
CA TRP A 66 -15.96 -5.25 -7.24
C TRP A 66 -16.97 -6.15 -7.91
N THR A 67 -16.46 -7.07 -8.76
CA THR A 67 -17.27 -8.18 -9.28
C THR A 67 -17.58 -9.20 -8.19
N GLY A 68 -18.51 -10.11 -8.49
CA GLY A 68 -18.81 -11.27 -7.65
C GLY A 68 -19.72 -11.00 -6.46
N LYS A 69 -19.70 -11.96 -5.56
CA LYS A 69 -20.56 -12.06 -4.37
C LYS A 69 -19.84 -12.86 -3.28
N PRO A 70 -20.38 -12.98 -2.05
CA PRO A 70 -19.78 -13.78 -0.98
C PRO A 70 -19.37 -15.19 -1.44
N VAL A 71 -18.25 -15.66 -0.91
CA VAL A 71 -17.68 -16.98 -1.26
C VAL A 71 -18.62 -18.13 -0.88
N ASP A 72 -18.64 -19.16 -1.70
CA ASP A 72 -19.30 -20.42 -1.34
C ASP A 72 -18.41 -21.22 -0.39
N ARG A 73 -18.85 -21.33 0.86
CA ARG A 73 -18.11 -22.06 1.92
C ARG A 73 -18.16 -23.58 1.81
N ASN A 74 -18.99 -24.11 0.89
CA ASN A 74 -19.11 -25.53 0.64
C ASN A 74 -18.37 -25.99 -0.61
N LEU A 75 -17.55 -25.12 -1.19
CA LEU A 75 -16.78 -25.41 -2.36
C LEU A 75 -15.61 -26.37 -2.04
N ASP A 76 -15.30 -27.28 -2.96
CA ASP A 76 -14.14 -28.17 -2.92
C ASP A 76 -13.96 -28.94 -1.56
N THR A 77 -15.06 -29.39 -0.95
CA THR A 77 -15.06 -30.09 0.36
C THR A 77 -14.17 -31.31 0.41
N ASP A 78 -13.83 -31.90 -0.73
CA ASP A 78 -13.02 -33.10 -0.88
C ASP A 78 -11.56 -32.85 -1.27
N ALA A 79 -11.16 -31.57 -1.43
CA ALA A 79 -9.81 -31.21 -1.88
C ALA A 79 -8.72 -31.74 -0.94
N HIS A 80 -8.98 -31.77 0.35
CA HIS A 80 -8.06 -32.28 1.38
C HIS A 80 -7.63 -33.73 1.18
N GLN A 81 -8.40 -34.58 0.43
CA GLN A 81 -8.05 -35.97 0.17
C GLN A 81 -6.76 -36.13 -0.64
N TRP A 82 -6.32 -35.08 -1.31
CA TRP A 82 -5.09 -35.07 -2.09
C TRP A 82 -3.84 -34.81 -1.25
N ILE A 83 -3.96 -34.14 -0.10
CA ILE A 83 -2.82 -33.81 0.77
C ILE A 83 -1.99 -35.04 1.18
N PRO A 84 -2.59 -36.18 1.64
CA PRO A 84 -1.78 -37.36 1.96
C PRO A 84 -1.02 -37.94 0.76
N LYS A 85 -1.61 -37.90 -0.45
CA LYS A 85 -0.97 -38.36 -1.68
C LYS A 85 0.19 -37.46 -2.10
N ILE A 86 0.03 -36.13 -1.95
CA ILE A 86 1.10 -35.17 -2.20
C ILE A 86 2.27 -35.40 -1.23
N ARG A 87 1.97 -35.61 0.05
CA ARG A 87 3.00 -35.94 1.06
C ARG A 87 3.74 -37.23 0.75
N GLU A 88 3.02 -38.28 0.31
CA GLU A 88 3.62 -39.54 -0.11
C GLU A 88 4.57 -39.33 -1.29
N ALA A 89 4.16 -38.61 -2.32
CA ALA A 89 4.99 -38.29 -3.47
C ALA A 89 6.26 -37.52 -3.05
N LEU A 90 6.11 -36.48 -2.22
CA LEU A 90 7.23 -35.67 -1.71
C LEU A 90 8.25 -36.50 -0.93
N PHE A 91 7.77 -37.39 -0.03
CA PHE A 91 8.69 -38.22 0.80
C PHE A 91 9.33 -39.34 0.02
N ASN A 92 8.77 -39.73 -1.13
CA ASN A 92 9.38 -40.62 -2.09
C ASN A 92 10.26 -39.89 -3.12
N GLU A 93 10.43 -38.56 -2.96
CA GLU A 93 11.22 -37.70 -3.87
C GLU A 93 10.67 -37.68 -5.32
N ASP A 94 9.37 -37.95 -5.48
CA ASP A 94 8.65 -37.78 -6.75
C ASP A 94 8.00 -36.40 -6.82
N TYR A 95 8.85 -35.37 -7.02
CA TYR A 95 8.43 -33.99 -7.03
C TYR A 95 7.54 -33.65 -8.23
N ALA A 96 7.74 -34.31 -9.37
CA ALA A 96 6.89 -34.14 -10.55
C ALA A 96 5.44 -34.61 -10.30
N LEU A 97 5.29 -35.72 -9.60
CA LEU A 97 3.96 -36.18 -9.17
C LEU A 97 3.36 -35.23 -8.15
N ALA A 98 4.15 -34.74 -7.19
CA ALA A 98 3.69 -33.78 -6.18
C ALA A 98 3.16 -32.49 -6.83
N ASP A 99 3.89 -31.90 -7.77
CA ASP A 99 3.46 -30.69 -8.53
C ASP A 99 2.14 -30.96 -9.27
N SER A 100 2.01 -32.09 -9.94
CA SER A 100 0.79 -32.48 -10.66
C SER A 100 -0.41 -32.67 -9.72
N LEU A 101 -0.19 -33.28 -8.55
CA LEU A 101 -1.25 -33.52 -7.57
C LEU A 101 -1.73 -32.24 -6.87
N GLN A 102 -0.88 -31.23 -6.75
CA GLN A 102 -1.25 -29.92 -6.20
C GLN A 102 -2.38 -29.23 -6.99
N LEU A 103 -2.50 -29.47 -8.28
CA LEU A 103 -3.58 -28.92 -9.10
C LEU A 103 -4.99 -29.32 -8.56
N HIS A 104 -5.11 -30.49 -7.93
CA HIS A 104 -6.37 -30.93 -7.35
C HIS A 104 -6.77 -30.15 -6.08
N VAL A 105 -5.84 -29.42 -5.47
CA VAL A 105 -6.05 -28.60 -4.28
C VAL A 105 -6.35 -27.14 -4.63
N GLN A 106 -6.53 -26.80 -5.90
CA GLN A 106 -6.85 -25.47 -6.36
C GLN A 106 -8.36 -25.24 -6.47
N GLY A 107 -8.79 -24.04 -6.13
CA GLY A 107 -10.16 -23.56 -6.25
C GLY A 107 -10.28 -22.34 -7.19
N PRO A 108 -11.41 -21.61 -7.13
CA PRO A 108 -11.66 -20.46 -8.00
C PRO A 108 -10.71 -19.32 -7.71
N ASN A 109 -10.52 -18.47 -8.71
CA ASN A 109 -9.76 -17.25 -8.63
C ASN A 109 -10.54 -16.12 -7.93
N SER A 110 -9.81 -15.08 -7.43
CA SER A 110 -10.36 -13.87 -6.84
C SER A 110 -11.23 -13.08 -7.83
N GLN A 111 -12.06 -12.20 -7.29
CA GLN A 111 -12.86 -11.25 -8.05
C GLN A 111 -12.03 -10.04 -8.52
N PHE A 112 -12.62 -9.20 -9.37
CA PHE A 112 -11.96 -8.01 -9.93
C PHE A 112 -12.41 -6.74 -9.21
N TYR A 113 -11.46 -5.89 -8.84
CA TYR A 113 -11.68 -4.48 -8.57
C TYR A 113 -11.93 -3.74 -9.88
N GLN A 114 -12.99 -2.90 -9.96
CA GLN A 114 -13.41 -2.26 -11.20
C GLN A 114 -13.49 -0.73 -11.09
N PRO A 115 -13.24 0.00 -12.19
CA PRO A 115 -13.41 1.45 -12.24
C PRO A 115 -14.89 1.83 -12.12
N LEU A 116 -15.15 2.93 -11.42
CA LEU A 116 -16.50 3.45 -11.21
C LEU A 116 -17.05 4.12 -12.47
N GLY A 117 -16.23 4.93 -13.12
CA GLY A 117 -16.62 5.66 -14.33
C GLY A 117 -15.64 6.76 -14.69
N THR A 118 -16.04 7.58 -15.64
CA THR A 118 -15.25 8.70 -16.14
C THR A 118 -16.11 9.96 -16.20
N LEU A 119 -15.63 11.01 -15.56
CA LEU A 119 -16.18 12.35 -15.73
C LEU A 119 -15.46 13.04 -16.88
N HIS A 120 -16.23 13.60 -17.81
CA HIS A 120 -15.78 14.42 -18.90
C HIS A 120 -16.20 15.87 -18.64
N ILE A 121 -15.24 16.79 -18.67
CA ILE A 121 -15.49 18.24 -18.67
C ILE A 121 -14.95 18.76 -20.00
N LYS A 122 -15.79 18.72 -21.04
CA LYS A 122 -15.42 19.11 -22.39
C LYS A 122 -15.60 20.62 -22.57
N ASP A 123 -14.50 21.33 -22.84
CA ASP A 123 -14.54 22.76 -23.17
C ASP A 123 -15.21 22.94 -24.54
N LEU A 124 -16.11 23.90 -24.62
CA LEU A 124 -16.82 24.29 -25.85
C LEU A 124 -16.20 25.52 -26.52
N SER A 125 -15.24 26.14 -25.85
CA SER A 125 -14.50 27.29 -26.39
C SER A 125 -13.33 26.79 -27.25
N LEU A 126 -13.10 27.47 -28.36
CA LEU A 126 -11.90 27.32 -29.20
C LEU A 126 -10.88 28.40 -28.83
N GLY A 127 -9.61 28.16 -29.10
CA GLY A 127 -8.57 29.15 -28.86
C GLY A 127 -7.17 28.56 -28.57
N GLU A 128 -6.17 29.43 -28.68
CA GLU A 128 -4.79 29.05 -28.43
C GLU A 128 -4.53 28.86 -26.92
N ILE A 129 -3.91 27.74 -26.57
CA ILE A 129 -3.55 27.42 -25.19
C ILE A 129 -2.11 27.85 -24.92
N LYS A 130 -1.91 28.61 -23.84
CA LYS A 130 -0.58 29.04 -23.34
C LYS A 130 -0.47 28.91 -21.84
N ASN A 131 0.77 28.85 -21.37
CA ASN A 131 1.12 28.89 -19.94
C ASN A 131 0.42 27.79 -19.11
N TYR A 132 0.32 26.58 -19.67
CA TYR A 132 -0.28 25.45 -18.98
C TYR A 132 0.58 25.03 -17.78
N ARG A 133 -0.07 24.74 -16.66
CA ARG A 133 0.52 24.13 -15.46
C ARG A 133 -0.50 23.23 -14.78
N ARG A 134 -0.06 22.11 -14.25
CA ARG A 134 -0.83 21.27 -13.31
C ARG A 134 0.04 20.83 -12.16
N SER A 135 -0.57 20.61 -11.00
CA SER A 135 0.13 20.22 -9.78
C SER A 135 -0.76 19.42 -8.86
N LEU A 136 -0.10 18.58 -8.04
CA LEU A 136 -0.68 17.97 -6.85
C LEU A 136 0.13 18.43 -5.65
N ASP A 137 -0.48 19.28 -4.83
CA ASP A 137 0.07 19.69 -3.54
C ASP A 137 -0.31 18.64 -2.50
N ILE A 138 0.66 17.81 -2.11
CA ILE A 138 0.42 16.73 -1.15
C ILE A 138 0.42 17.21 0.30
N ASP A 139 0.84 18.44 0.60
CA ASP A 139 0.68 19.04 1.93
C ASP A 139 -0.79 19.37 2.21
N SER A 140 -1.57 19.62 1.17
CA SER A 140 -3.02 19.93 1.24
C SER A 140 -3.92 18.87 0.62
N ALA A 141 -3.37 17.86 -0.07
CA ALA A 141 -4.10 16.88 -0.86
C ALA A 141 -5.02 17.51 -1.92
N ILE A 142 -4.53 18.50 -2.64
CA ILE A 142 -5.28 19.26 -3.64
C ILE A 142 -4.56 19.23 -4.98
N ALA A 143 -5.26 18.77 -6.01
CA ALA A 143 -4.80 18.89 -7.38
C ALA A 143 -5.29 20.22 -8.00
N ARG A 144 -4.47 20.81 -8.85
CA ARG A 144 -4.78 22.05 -9.58
C ARG A 144 -4.26 21.98 -10.98
N ASP A 145 -4.96 22.65 -11.90
CA ASP A 145 -4.40 23.02 -13.17
C ASP A 145 -4.82 24.44 -13.56
N CYS A 146 -4.02 25.08 -14.40
CA CYS A 146 -4.32 26.38 -14.96
C CYS A 146 -3.69 26.56 -16.34
N TYR A 147 -4.35 27.35 -17.18
CA TYR A 147 -3.87 27.72 -18.50
C TYR A 147 -4.53 29.00 -18.97
N GLN A 148 -3.99 29.57 -20.04
CA GLN A 148 -4.63 30.69 -20.73
C GLN A 148 -5.21 30.19 -22.07
N ARG A 149 -6.46 30.49 -22.32
CA ARG A 149 -7.11 30.33 -23.63
C ARG A 149 -7.38 31.72 -24.22
N ASP A 150 -6.73 32.05 -25.35
CA ASP A 150 -6.77 33.38 -25.94
C ASP A 150 -6.51 34.53 -24.95
N GLY A 151 -5.53 34.31 -24.08
CA GLY A 151 -5.14 35.27 -23.04
C GLY A 151 -6.04 35.32 -21.80
N LYS A 152 -7.16 34.59 -21.76
CA LYS A 152 -8.04 34.49 -20.60
C LYS A 152 -7.58 33.32 -19.69
N LEU A 153 -7.37 33.61 -18.42
CA LEU A 153 -6.97 32.61 -17.44
C LEU A 153 -8.14 31.71 -17.07
N ILE A 154 -7.90 30.39 -17.13
CA ILE A 154 -8.78 29.35 -16.63
C ILE A 154 -8.02 28.62 -15.52
N THR A 155 -8.66 28.35 -14.38
CA THR A 155 -8.12 27.61 -13.26
C THR A 155 -9.10 26.53 -12.83
N ARG A 156 -8.58 25.35 -12.49
CA ARG A 156 -9.35 24.22 -11.95
C ARG A 156 -8.70 23.69 -10.70
N GLU A 157 -9.51 23.37 -9.72
CA GLU A 157 -9.07 22.84 -8.42
C GLU A 157 -9.89 21.60 -8.05
N TYR A 158 -9.24 20.57 -7.52
CA TYR A 158 -9.84 19.26 -7.24
C TYR A 158 -9.39 18.74 -5.89
N PHE A 159 -10.32 18.27 -5.07
CA PHE A 159 -9.98 17.53 -3.85
C PHE A 159 -11.04 16.47 -3.52
N ALA A 160 -10.66 15.49 -2.73
CA ALA A 160 -11.54 14.45 -2.22
C ALA A 160 -11.64 14.57 -0.70
N SER A 161 -12.80 14.97 -0.18
CA SER A 161 -13.06 15.16 1.25
C SER A 161 -13.50 13.84 1.89
N ASN A 162 -12.80 13.37 2.92
CA ASN A 162 -13.22 12.21 3.69
C ASN A 162 -14.42 12.52 4.61
N PRO A 163 -14.41 13.60 5.42
CA PRO A 163 -15.53 13.89 6.30
C PRO A 163 -16.86 14.15 5.57
N ASP A 164 -16.79 14.59 4.32
CA ASP A 164 -17.98 14.93 3.52
C ASP A 164 -18.30 13.87 2.47
N LYS A 165 -17.45 12.82 2.32
CA LYS A 165 -17.63 11.69 1.39
C LYS A 165 -17.81 12.12 -0.07
N LEU A 166 -17.15 13.20 -0.50
CA LEU A 166 -17.31 13.75 -1.84
C LEU A 166 -15.99 14.08 -2.51
N ILE A 167 -16.05 14.20 -3.83
CA ILE A 167 -15.04 14.88 -4.63
C ILE A 167 -15.62 16.24 -5.03
N ALA A 168 -14.84 17.30 -4.83
CA ALA A 168 -15.18 18.66 -5.22
C ALA A 168 -14.26 19.13 -6.34
N ILE A 169 -14.85 19.75 -7.36
CA ILE A 169 -14.14 20.35 -8.49
C ILE A 169 -14.63 21.78 -8.67
N ARG A 170 -13.70 22.72 -8.75
CA ARG A 170 -14.00 24.14 -8.98
C ARG A 170 -13.35 24.63 -10.25
N LEU A 171 -14.11 25.20 -11.13
CA LEU A 171 -13.68 25.83 -12.38
C LEU A 171 -13.86 27.34 -12.26
N ARG A 172 -12.86 28.12 -12.66
CA ARG A 172 -12.92 29.58 -12.69
C ARG A 172 -12.31 30.14 -13.96
N GLY A 173 -12.93 31.19 -14.49
CA GLY A 173 -12.54 31.89 -15.71
C GLY A 173 -13.70 32.03 -16.69
N ASP A 174 -13.43 32.03 -17.99
CA ASP A 174 -14.46 32.03 -19.03
C ASP A 174 -14.94 30.61 -19.32
N ILE A 175 -15.95 30.13 -18.54
CA ILE A 175 -16.39 28.76 -18.54
C ILE A 175 -17.52 28.54 -19.51
N ASN A 176 -17.24 27.71 -20.53
CA ASN A 176 -18.21 27.18 -21.47
C ASN A 176 -17.94 25.71 -21.68
N CYS A 177 -18.63 24.82 -20.98
CA CYS A 177 -18.30 23.40 -20.98
C CYS A 177 -19.52 22.48 -20.97
N ARG A 178 -19.33 21.27 -21.47
CA ARG A 178 -20.25 20.15 -21.30
C ARG A 178 -19.69 19.19 -20.25
N ILE A 179 -20.56 18.80 -19.32
CA ILE A 179 -20.28 17.84 -18.25
C ILE A 179 -21.04 16.57 -18.54
N ALA A 180 -20.34 15.42 -18.59
CA ALA A 180 -20.94 14.12 -18.84
C ALA A 180 -20.26 13.03 -18.01
N LEU A 181 -21.00 11.96 -17.71
CA LEU A 181 -20.49 10.75 -17.08
C LEU A 181 -20.59 9.58 -18.04
N THR A 182 -19.56 8.74 -18.06
CA THR A 182 -19.52 7.46 -18.77
C THR A 182 -18.93 6.39 -17.86
N ALA A 183 -19.11 5.10 -18.18
CA ALA A 183 -18.43 4.01 -17.47
C ALA A 183 -18.12 2.86 -18.42
N GLN A 184 -17.14 2.02 -18.05
CA GLN A 184 -16.82 0.79 -18.77
C GLN A 184 -17.72 -0.38 -18.32
N VAL A 185 -18.24 -0.31 -17.09
CA VAL A 185 -19.21 -1.26 -16.55
C VAL A 185 -20.64 -0.95 -17.05
N PRO A 186 -21.60 -1.90 -16.97
CA PRO A 186 -22.98 -1.64 -17.31
C PRO A 186 -23.57 -0.48 -16.52
N HIS A 187 -24.12 0.53 -17.21
CA HIS A 187 -24.61 1.74 -16.57
C HIS A 187 -25.71 2.45 -17.37
N GLN A 188 -26.39 3.36 -16.70
CA GLN A 188 -27.31 4.33 -17.29
C GLN A 188 -27.06 5.70 -16.67
N VAL A 189 -27.14 6.76 -17.47
CA VAL A 189 -27.02 8.13 -17.01
C VAL A 189 -28.33 8.88 -17.28
N LYS A 190 -28.79 9.64 -16.30
CA LYS A 190 -29.94 10.56 -16.40
C LYS A 190 -29.51 11.93 -15.93
N SER A 191 -30.02 12.95 -16.61
CA SER A 191 -29.82 14.34 -16.22
C SER A 191 -31.09 14.96 -15.70
N ASN A 192 -30.93 15.91 -14.81
CA ASN A 192 -31.91 16.90 -14.43
C ASN A 192 -31.16 18.22 -14.34
N LEU A 193 -31.84 19.36 -14.35
CA LEU A 193 -31.18 20.66 -14.28
C LEU A 193 -30.27 20.75 -13.04
N GLY A 194 -28.97 20.89 -13.26
CA GLY A 194 -27.96 20.96 -12.21
C GLY A 194 -27.50 19.63 -11.63
N GLN A 195 -28.00 18.48 -12.12
CA GLN A 195 -27.64 17.17 -11.60
C GLN A 195 -27.48 16.13 -12.70
N LEU A 196 -26.45 15.26 -12.59
CA LEU A 196 -26.37 13.96 -13.29
C LEU A 196 -26.44 12.83 -12.29
N THR A 197 -27.12 11.76 -12.66
CA THR A 197 -27.19 10.52 -11.89
C THR A 197 -26.81 9.36 -12.80
N MET A 198 -25.74 8.65 -12.44
CA MET A 198 -25.31 7.43 -13.10
C MET A 198 -25.56 6.24 -12.18
N THR A 199 -26.34 5.28 -12.65
CA THR A 199 -26.56 4.01 -11.95
C THR A 199 -26.02 2.86 -12.77
N GLY A 200 -25.51 1.84 -12.11
CA GLY A 200 -24.96 0.68 -12.77
C GLY A 200 -24.59 -0.43 -11.80
N HIS A 201 -23.86 -1.41 -12.30
CA HIS A 201 -23.35 -2.50 -11.50
C HIS A 201 -22.00 -2.98 -12.01
N ALA A 202 -21.21 -3.63 -11.16
CA ALA A 202 -20.00 -4.30 -11.55
C ALA A 202 -20.29 -5.35 -12.64
N THR A 203 -19.30 -5.64 -13.48
CA THR A 203 -19.45 -6.61 -14.59
C THR A 203 -19.90 -7.97 -14.07
N GLY A 204 -20.88 -8.58 -14.76
CA GLY A 204 -21.48 -9.85 -14.41
C GLY A 204 -23.01 -9.79 -14.43
N ASP A 205 -23.65 -10.79 -13.81
CA ASP A 205 -25.11 -10.81 -13.65
C ASP A 205 -25.55 -9.70 -12.70
N SER A 206 -26.45 -8.84 -13.15
CA SER A 206 -26.99 -7.73 -12.35
C SER A 206 -27.68 -8.18 -11.06
N GLN A 207 -28.18 -9.41 -11.00
CA GLN A 207 -28.81 -9.96 -9.80
C GLN A 207 -27.80 -10.47 -8.76
N GLU A 208 -26.50 -10.49 -9.12
CA GLU A 208 -25.44 -11.05 -8.30
C GLU A 208 -24.24 -10.11 -8.13
N SER A 209 -24.26 -8.94 -8.78
CA SER A 209 -23.14 -8.00 -8.81
C SER A 209 -23.38 -6.81 -7.88
N THR A 210 -22.30 -6.19 -7.42
CA THR A 210 -22.35 -4.93 -6.66
C THR A 210 -22.92 -3.82 -7.53
N HIS A 211 -23.99 -3.19 -7.08
CA HIS A 211 -24.60 -2.01 -7.71
C HIS A 211 -23.97 -0.72 -7.17
N PHE A 212 -24.07 0.34 -7.96
CA PHE A 212 -23.63 1.68 -7.56
C PHE A 212 -24.57 2.78 -8.05
N CYS A 213 -24.52 3.90 -7.38
CA CYS A 213 -25.11 5.15 -7.82
C CYS A 213 -24.13 6.29 -7.61
N THR A 214 -23.72 6.92 -8.71
CA THR A 214 -22.93 8.15 -8.69
C THR A 214 -23.86 9.32 -8.98
N MET A 215 -23.82 10.31 -8.11
CA MET A 215 -24.54 11.55 -8.32
C MET A 215 -23.56 12.73 -8.35
N LEU A 216 -23.73 13.63 -9.30
CA LEU A 216 -23.04 14.91 -9.26
C LEU A 216 -24.03 16.06 -9.27
N ARG A 217 -23.67 17.14 -8.60
CA ARG A 217 -24.38 18.41 -8.60
C ARG A 217 -23.48 19.50 -9.09
N VAL A 218 -24.03 20.36 -9.95
CA VAL A 218 -23.33 21.53 -10.48
C VAL A 218 -23.98 22.79 -9.90
N LYS A 219 -23.17 23.71 -9.40
CA LYS A 219 -23.51 25.08 -9.04
C LYS A 219 -22.73 26.01 -9.95
N THR A 220 -23.36 27.01 -10.55
CA THR A 220 -22.70 27.97 -11.45
C THR A 220 -23.41 29.32 -11.44
N ASP A 221 -22.65 30.39 -11.75
CA ASP A 221 -23.17 31.74 -11.98
C ASP A 221 -23.58 31.99 -13.43
N GLY A 222 -23.33 31.01 -14.33
CA GLY A 222 -23.72 31.09 -15.74
C GLY A 222 -25.03 30.45 -16.09
N GLU A 223 -25.30 30.36 -17.39
CA GLU A 223 -26.48 29.67 -17.93
C GLU A 223 -26.22 28.15 -17.96
N MET A 224 -27.21 27.37 -17.57
CA MET A 224 -27.11 25.91 -17.58
C MET A 224 -28.31 25.28 -18.29
N THR A 225 -28.02 24.30 -19.16
CA THR A 225 -29.04 23.48 -19.84
C THR A 225 -28.74 22.00 -19.62
N ALA A 226 -29.78 21.18 -19.64
CA ALA A 226 -29.66 19.73 -19.49
C ALA A 226 -30.11 19.05 -20.80
N SER A 227 -29.37 18.03 -21.23
CA SER A 227 -29.81 17.02 -22.21
C SER A 227 -30.10 15.72 -21.48
N ASP A 228 -30.39 14.62 -22.19
CA ASP A 228 -30.74 13.33 -21.55
C ASP A 228 -29.64 12.81 -20.60
N SER A 229 -28.36 13.06 -20.89
CA SER A 229 -27.22 12.49 -20.15
C SER A 229 -26.06 13.47 -19.93
N SER A 230 -26.27 14.77 -20.16
CA SER A 230 -25.21 15.76 -19.93
C SER A 230 -25.79 17.12 -19.48
N LEU A 231 -24.91 17.92 -18.86
CA LEU A 231 -25.17 19.31 -18.52
C LEU A 231 -24.25 20.20 -19.39
N THR A 232 -24.79 21.33 -19.88
CA THR A 232 -24.01 22.34 -20.60
C THR A 232 -24.07 23.64 -19.83
N ILE A 233 -22.91 24.21 -19.54
CA ILE A 233 -22.72 25.51 -18.88
C ILE A 233 -22.17 26.47 -19.91
N THR A 234 -22.74 27.70 -19.98
CA THR A 234 -22.25 28.78 -20.82
C THR A 234 -22.21 30.10 -20.06
N LYS A 235 -21.29 30.96 -20.45
CA LYS A 235 -21.15 32.33 -19.90
C LYS A 235 -20.90 32.35 -18.38
N ALA A 236 -20.27 31.34 -17.80
CA ALA A 236 -19.98 31.32 -16.39
C ALA A 236 -18.58 31.88 -16.09
N GLN A 237 -18.44 32.48 -14.90
CA GLN A 237 -17.14 32.83 -14.34
C GLN A 237 -16.71 31.82 -13.28
N GLU A 238 -17.68 31.06 -12.72
CA GLU A 238 -17.42 29.99 -11.78
C GLU A 238 -18.42 28.84 -12.01
N ALA A 239 -17.87 27.60 -11.91
CA ALA A 239 -18.68 26.40 -11.80
C ALA A 239 -18.07 25.47 -10.75
N ILE A 240 -18.91 24.89 -9.92
CA ILE A 240 -18.52 23.94 -8.86
C ILE A 240 -19.28 22.65 -9.09
N ILE A 241 -18.55 21.53 -9.09
CA ILE A 241 -19.09 20.18 -9.26
C ILE A 241 -18.79 19.40 -7.98
N TYR A 242 -19.84 18.87 -7.35
CA TYR A 242 -19.73 17.93 -6.25
C TYR A 242 -20.14 16.55 -6.74
N ILE A 243 -19.31 15.54 -6.45
CA ILE A 243 -19.52 14.14 -6.86
C ILE A 243 -19.57 13.29 -5.61
N VAL A 244 -20.62 12.48 -5.48
CA VAL A 244 -20.80 11.48 -4.43
C VAL A 244 -21.09 10.13 -5.05
N ASN A 245 -20.69 9.04 -4.39
CA ASN A 245 -21.00 7.68 -4.83
C ASN A 245 -21.23 6.77 -3.65
N GLU A 246 -22.19 5.88 -3.78
CA GLU A 246 -22.39 4.77 -2.87
C GLU A 246 -22.62 3.46 -3.65
N THR A 247 -22.21 2.33 -3.05
CA THR A 247 -22.39 1.01 -3.62
C THR A 247 -23.28 0.14 -2.74
N SER A 248 -23.81 -0.93 -3.32
CA SER A 248 -24.60 -1.91 -2.58
C SER A 248 -23.73 -2.86 -1.74
N PHE A 249 -22.40 -2.74 -1.76
CA PHE A 249 -21.55 -3.54 -0.89
C PHE A 249 -21.87 -3.29 0.58
N ASN A 250 -22.12 -4.36 1.35
CA ASN A 250 -22.56 -4.30 2.75
C ASN A 250 -21.74 -5.21 3.67
N GLY A 251 -20.56 -5.64 3.22
CA GLY A 251 -19.69 -6.55 3.95
C GLY A 251 -19.38 -7.82 3.15
N PHE A 252 -18.29 -8.49 3.50
CA PHE A 252 -17.76 -9.64 2.77
C PHE A 252 -18.72 -10.87 2.74
N ASP A 253 -19.65 -10.96 3.68
CA ASP A 253 -20.61 -12.07 3.84
C ASP A 253 -22.04 -11.70 3.47
N LYS A 254 -22.28 -10.51 2.90
CA LYS A 254 -23.59 -10.02 2.50
C LYS A 254 -23.73 -10.01 0.99
N HIS A 255 -24.79 -10.64 0.51
CA HIS A 255 -25.11 -10.66 -0.91
C HIS A 255 -25.42 -9.23 -1.41
N PRO A 256 -24.70 -8.71 -2.45
CA PRO A 256 -24.75 -7.29 -2.79
C PRO A 256 -26.11 -6.79 -3.30
N VAL A 257 -27.01 -7.69 -3.70
CA VAL A 257 -28.36 -7.33 -4.16
C VAL A 257 -29.41 -7.64 -3.09
N LYS A 258 -29.39 -8.88 -2.54
CA LYS A 258 -30.43 -9.35 -1.59
C LYS A 258 -30.26 -8.76 -0.18
N GLU A 259 -29.03 -8.48 0.21
CA GLU A 259 -28.65 -7.96 1.52
C GLU A 259 -27.78 -6.68 1.39
N GLY A 260 -27.86 -6.04 0.22
CA GLY A 260 -27.04 -4.86 -0.11
C GLY A 260 -27.34 -3.67 0.77
N ALA A 261 -26.35 -2.78 0.90
CA ALA A 261 -26.54 -1.49 1.56
C ALA A 261 -27.61 -0.65 0.84
N PRO A 262 -28.33 0.22 1.54
CA PRO A 262 -29.31 1.13 0.93
C PRO A 262 -28.63 2.29 0.19
N TYR A 263 -27.80 1.96 -0.78
CA TYR A 263 -26.89 2.89 -1.47
C TYR A 263 -27.60 4.05 -2.17
N LEU A 264 -28.83 3.85 -2.68
CA LEU A 264 -29.61 4.92 -3.32
C LEU A 264 -30.05 6.00 -2.31
N GLU A 265 -30.42 5.59 -1.12
CA GLU A 265 -30.75 6.50 -0.02
C GLU A 265 -29.49 7.21 0.49
N GLN A 266 -28.42 6.45 0.69
CA GLN A 266 -27.14 6.98 1.19
C GLN A 266 -26.58 8.03 0.26
N VAL A 267 -26.44 7.75 -1.03
CA VAL A 267 -25.92 8.71 -2.02
C VAL A 267 -26.81 9.96 -2.16
N THR A 268 -28.13 9.80 -2.02
CA THR A 268 -29.06 10.92 -2.03
C THR A 268 -28.84 11.84 -0.83
N ASN A 269 -28.64 11.26 0.35
CA ASN A 269 -28.34 12.00 1.56
C ASN A 269 -26.97 12.69 1.47
N ASP A 270 -25.95 12.02 0.96
CA ASP A 270 -24.61 12.60 0.77
C ASP A 270 -24.67 13.79 -0.23
N LEU A 271 -25.40 13.64 -1.33
CA LEU A 271 -25.62 14.76 -2.27
C LEU A 271 -26.42 15.90 -1.62
N TRP A 272 -27.40 15.59 -0.76
CA TRP A 272 -28.20 16.62 -0.09
C TRP A 272 -27.35 17.54 0.79
N HIS A 273 -26.33 17.00 1.48
CA HIS A 273 -25.40 17.80 2.28
C HIS A 273 -24.68 18.88 1.47
N THR A 274 -24.49 18.69 0.15
CA THR A 274 -23.89 19.71 -0.72
C THR A 274 -24.75 20.94 -0.91
N GLN A 275 -26.02 20.95 -0.49
CA GLN A 275 -26.87 22.13 -0.51
C GLN A 275 -26.57 23.10 0.61
N ASN A 276 -26.18 22.57 1.78
CA ASN A 276 -26.10 23.30 3.04
C ASN A 276 -24.76 23.99 3.25
N LEU A 277 -23.69 23.52 2.58
CA LEU A 277 -22.35 24.05 2.70
C LEU A 277 -21.90 24.67 1.37
N ASN A 278 -21.05 25.67 1.44
CA ASN A 278 -20.37 26.23 0.30
C ASN A 278 -19.01 25.55 0.04
N TYR A 279 -18.37 25.87 -1.06
CA TYR A 279 -17.10 25.29 -1.45
C TYR A 279 -16.00 25.51 -0.40
N GLU A 280 -15.91 26.71 0.17
CA GLU A 280 -14.86 27.07 1.14
C GLU A 280 -15.02 26.32 2.47
N GLU A 281 -16.25 25.99 2.85
CA GLU A 281 -16.54 25.15 4.02
C GLU A 281 -16.10 23.70 3.79
N PHE A 282 -16.38 23.11 2.64
CA PHE A 282 -15.87 21.78 2.28
C PHE A 282 -14.35 21.74 2.21
N TYR A 283 -13.76 22.77 1.59
CA TYR A 283 -12.31 22.93 1.49
C TYR A 283 -11.65 22.99 2.88
N ALA A 284 -12.18 23.80 3.80
CA ALA A 284 -11.66 23.91 5.14
C ALA A 284 -11.78 22.60 5.95
N ARG A 285 -12.88 21.87 5.80
CA ARG A 285 -13.10 20.57 6.43
C ARG A 285 -12.16 19.50 5.88
N HIS A 286 -11.96 19.47 4.57
CA HIS A 286 -10.98 18.62 3.92
C HIS A 286 -9.57 18.86 4.46
N LEU A 287 -9.11 20.12 4.50
CA LEU A 287 -7.79 20.46 5.02
C LEU A 287 -7.64 20.06 6.49
N ALA A 288 -8.63 20.37 7.34
CA ALA A 288 -8.57 20.05 8.77
C ALA A 288 -8.45 18.55 9.02
N ASP A 289 -9.18 17.72 8.27
CA ASP A 289 -9.12 16.26 8.39
C ASP A 289 -7.77 15.71 7.88
N TYR A 290 -7.39 16.08 6.67
CA TYR A 290 -6.19 15.55 6.03
C TYR A 290 -4.90 15.96 6.78
N GLN A 291 -4.75 17.24 7.09
CA GLN A 291 -3.56 17.78 7.74
C GLN A 291 -3.41 17.29 9.19
N ALA A 292 -4.51 16.96 9.87
CA ALA A 292 -4.45 16.34 11.21
C ALA A 292 -3.67 15.01 11.21
N ILE A 293 -3.54 14.35 10.06
CA ILE A 293 -2.77 13.10 9.89
C ILE A 293 -1.43 13.40 9.21
N TYR A 294 -1.47 14.08 8.08
CA TYR A 294 -0.28 14.32 7.25
C TYR A 294 0.79 15.12 7.96
N ASP A 295 0.41 16.17 8.71
CA ASP A 295 1.34 17.07 9.39
C ASP A 295 2.06 16.45 10.61
N ARG A 296 1.70 15.23 11.01
CA ARG A 296 2.36 14.53 12.12
C ARG A 296 3.82 14.20 11.86
N VAL A 297 4.19 14.00 10.59
CA VAL A 297 5.57 13.67 10.21
C VAL A 297 6.12 14.71 9.25
N LYS A 298 7.25 15.27 9.62
CA LYS A 298 8.03 16.17 8.78
C LYS A 298 9.43 15.59 8.60
N ILE A 299 9.94 15.65 7.38
CA ILE A 299 11.24 15.11 7.02
C ILE A 299 12.07 16.14 6.23
N CYS A 300 13.35 16.17 6.50
CA CYS A 300 14.35 16.88 5.74
C CYS A 300 15.62 16.02 5.73
N LEU A 301 15.97 15.45 4.61
CA LEU A 301 17.10 14.52 4.48
C LEU A 301 18.42 15.25 4.24
N ASN A 302 18.39 16.41 3.54
CA ASN A 302 19.58 17.22 3.34
C ASN A 302 19.22 18.71 3.28
N LYS A 303 19.48 19.42 4.38
CA LYS A 303 19.12 20.82 4.53
C LYS A 303 19.77 21.77 3.52
N ASP A 304 21.03 21.52 3.18
CA ASP A 304 21.82 22.40 2.31
C ASP A 304 21.70 22.06 0.81
N GLY A 305 21.02 20.97 0.48
CA GLY A 305 20.92 20.44 -0.87
C GLY A 305 19.69 20.86 -1.67
N ARG A 306 18.91 21.87 -1.26
CA ARG A 306 17.67 22.23 -1.96
C ARG A 306 17.93 23.15 -3.14
N ASN A 307 17.39 22.76 -4.30
CA ASN A 307 17.40 23.62 -5.46
C ASN A 307 16.29 24.71 -5.32
N PRO A 308 16.62 26.01 -5.50
CA PRO A 308 15.61 27.06 -5.47
C PRO A 308 14.45 26.86 -6.45
N ASN A 309 14.69 26.12 -7.55
CA ASN A 309 13.66 25.81 -8.53
C ASN A 309 12.67 24.70 -8.10
N ASP A 310 12.96 24.00 -6.98
CA ASP A 310 12.01 23.05 -6.38
C ASP A 310 10.99 23.73 -5.48
N MET A 311 11.16 25.02 -5.23
CA MET A 311 10.26 25.79 -4.38
C MET A 311 9.03 26.26 -5.16
N PRO A 312 7.82 26.20 -4.59
CA PRO A 312 6.63 26.79 -5.21
C PRO A 312 6.83 28.26 -5.49
N GLY A 313 6.42 28.66 -6.69
CA GLY A 313 6.60 30.05 -7.15
C GLY A 313 8.01 30.35 -7.61
N ALA A 314 8.86 29.35 -7.75
CA ALA A 314 10.14 29.52 -8.44
C ALA A 314 9.92 30.11 -9.84
N LYS A 315 10.87 30.93 -10.27
CA LYS A 315 10.80 31.59 -11.59
C LYS A 315 10.77 30.55 -12.73
N GLU A 316 11.51 29.48 -12.55
CA GLU A 316 11.60 28.33 -13.48
C GLU A 316 11.48 27.03 -12.67
N PRO A 317 10.25 26.60 -12.30
CA PRO A 317 10.06 25.41 -11.50
C PRO A 317 10.44 24.17 -12.30
N ARG A 318 11.17 23.23 -11.66
CA ARG A 318 11.45 21.92 -12.26
C ARG A 318 10.17 21.08 -12.26
N MET A 319 9.86 20.44 -13.39
CA MET A 319 8.76 19.50 -13.50
C MET A 319 9.15 18.14 -12.86
N THR A 320 8.20 17.43 -12.29
CA THR A 320 8.45 16.21 -11.53
C THR A 320 9.05 15.10 -12.39
N ASP A 321 8.57 14.94 -13.60
CA ASP A 321 9.12 13.99 -14.57
C ASP A 321 10.57 14.35 -14.96
N GLN A 322 10.88 15.63 -15.13
CA GLN A 322 12.24 16.10 -15.37
C GLN A 322 13.12 15.91 -14.15
N LEU A 323 12.59 16.13 -12.94
CA LEU A 323 13.31 15.90 -11.69
C LEU A 323 13.74 14.43 -11.53
N LEU A 324 12.85 13.46 -11.89
CA LEU A 324 13.20 12.03 -11.91
C LEU A 324 14.37 11.73 -12.87
N LEU A 325 14.34 12.32 -14.06
CA LEU A 325 15.42 12.16 -15.05
C LEU A 325 16.72 12.78 -14.57
N ASP A 326 16.68 13.97 -14.02
CA ASP A 326 17.86 14.69 -13.51
C ASP A 326 18.49 13.93 -12.34
N TYR A 327 17.68 13.39 -11.44
CA TYR A 327 18.11 12.58 -10.31
C TYR A 327 18.87 11.32 -10.79
N THR A 328 18.27 10.58 -11.71
CA THR A 328 18.87 9.34 -12.24
C THR A 328 20.13 9.57 -13.04
N ASN A 329 20.22 10.70 -13.76
CA ASN A 329 21.39 11.07 -14.55
C ASN A 329 22.51 11.73 -13.71
N GLY A 330 22.32 11.88 -12.40
CA GLY A 330 23.28 12.51 -11.49
C GLY A 330 23.39 14.03 -11.67
N ASN A 331 22.37 14.66 -12.26
CA ASN A 331 22.27 16.12 -12.41
C ASN A 331 21.57 16.81 -11.24
N ASP A 332 20.87 16.04 -10.41
CA ASP A 332 20.28 16.51 -9.15
C ASP A 332 21.05 15.93 -7.98
N HIS A 333 21.55 16.82 -7.13
CA HIS A 333 22.28 16.48 -5.90
C HIS A 333 21.51 16.84 -4.64
N THR A 334 20.21 17.16 -4.80
CA THR A 334 19.33 17.50 -3.68
C THR A 334 18.61 16.25 -3.21
N ALA A 335 18.18 16.22 -1.96
CA ALA A 335 17.32 15.16 -1.44
C ALA A 335 15.82 15.46 -1.62
N TYR A 336 15.45 16.48 -2.39
CA TYR A 336 14.04 16.88 -2.51
C TYR A 336 13.16 15.80 -3.11
N LEU A 337 13.61 15.12 -4.18
CA LEU A 337 12.85 14.00 -4.76
C LEU A 337 12.68 12.86 -3.77
N GLU A 338 13.71 12.55 -2.98
CA GLU A 338 13.68 11.51 -1.96
C GLU A 338 12.67 11.85 -0.84
N GLU A 339 12.66 13.10 -0.37
CA GLU A 339 11.71 13.65 0.59
C GLU A 339 10.28 13.65 0.03
N LEU A 340 10.12 14.07 -1.23
CA LEU A 340 8.83 14.09 -1.93
C LEU A 340 8.27 12.68 -2.08
N TYR A 341 9.08 11.71 -2.49
CA TYR A 341 8.67 10.31 -2.65
C TYR A 341 8.26 9.69 -1.30
N PHE A 342 9.02 9.95 -0.23
CA PHE A 342 8.65 9.52 1.13
C PHE A 342 7.29 10.07 1.55
N GLN A 343 7.07 11.37 1.39
CA GLN A 343 5.79 12.00 1.75
C GLN A 343 4.66 11.59 0.80
N PHE A 344 4.96 11.28 -0.46
CA PHE A 344 3.99 10.79 -1.43
C PHE A 344 3.44 9.41 -1.02
N GLY A 345 4.28 8.49 -0.54
CA GLY A 345 3.79 7.22 0.00
C GLY A 345 2.85 7.42 1.21
N ARG A 346 3.14 8.37 2.10
CA ARG A 346 2.23 8.74 3.19
C ARG A 346 0.90 9.31 2.65
N TYR A 347 0.98 10.22 1.69
CA TYR A 347 -0.18 10.77 1.00
C TYR A 347 -1.06 9.67 0.39
N LEU A 348 -0.46 8.73 -0.33
CA LEU A 348 -1.18 7.64 -0.99
C LEU A 348 -1.92 6.75 0.01
N LEU A 349 -1.32 6.43 1.16
CA LEU A 349 -1.97 5.59 2.18
C LEU A 349 -3.14 6.33 2.85
N ILE A 350 -2.98 7.61 3.19
CA ILE A 350 -4.06 8.45 3.74
C ILE A 350 -5.22 8.55 2.74
N SER A 351 -4.91 8.66 1.45
CA SER A 351 -5.89 8.86 0.38
C SER A 351 -6.58 7.56 -0.08
N SER A 352 -6.04 6.37 0.26
CA SER A 352 -6.57 5.08 -0.24
C SER A 352 -7.12 4.15 0.84
N SER A 353 -6.84 4.36 2.12
CA SER A 353 -7.12 3.37 3.18
C SER A 353 -7.89 3.98 4.37
N ARG A 354 -9.18 4.31 4.16
CA ARG A 354 -10.05 4.87 5.21
C ARG A 354 -11.47 4.28 5.20
N THR A 355 -11.73 3.27 4.38
CA THR A 355 -13.03 2.58 4.33
C THR A 355 -13.02 1.41 5.31
N LYS A 356 -13.99 1.40 6.21
CA LYS A 356 -14.11 0.34 7.23
C LYS A 356 -14.11 -1.06 6.59
N ASN A 357 -13.21 -1.93 7.04
CA ASN A 357 -13.05 -3.32 6.63
C ASN A 357 -12.64 -3.53 5.15
N VAL A 358 -12.29 -2.46 4.43
CA VAL A 358 -11.86 -2.53 3.03
C VAL A 358 -10.51 -1.83 2.90
N PRO A 359 -9.39 -2.56 2.96
CA PRO A 359 -8.05 -1.98 2.87
C PRO A 359 -7.72 -1.50 1.47
N ALA A 360 -6.61 -0.77 1.33
CA ALA A 360 -6.03 -0.44 0.03
C ALA A 360 -5.65 -1.72 -0.71
N ASN A 361 -6.14 -1.88 -1.95
CA ASN A 361 -5.87 -3.05 -2.78
C ASN A 361 -4.53 -2.91 -3.54
N LEU A 362 -4.25 -3.81 -4.48
CA LEU A 362 -3.01 -3.80 -5.27
C LEU A 362 -2.81 -2.51 -6.08
N GLN A 363 -3.90 -1.82 -6.42
CA GLN A 363 -3.91 -0.52 -7.09
C GLN A 363 -4.10 0.63 -6.07
N GLY A 364 -4.08 0.36 -4.78
CA GLY A 364 -4.48 1.27 -3.73
C GLY A 364 -5.97 1.59 -3.79
N LEU A 365 -6.30 2.55 -4.60
CA LEU A 365 -7.67 3.02 -4.89
C LEU A 365 -7.85 3.29 -6.40
N TRP A 366 -6.76 3.48 -7.15
CA TRP A 366 -6.76 4.04 -8.50
C TRP A 366 -6.55 2.99 -9.59
N ALA A 367 -7.62 2.67 -10.30
CA ALA A 367 -7.59 1.74 -11.43
C ALA A 367 -8.48 2.26 -12.56
N PRO A 368 -7.91 2.72 -13.69
CA PRO A 368 -8.68 3.21 -14.82
C PRO A 368 -9.17 2.09 -15.77
N GLN A 369 -8.61 0.86 -15.66
CA GLN A 369 -8.93 -0.24 -16.56
C GLN A 369 -10.07 -1.09 -16.01
N LEU A 370 -10.98 -1.54 -16.88
CA LEU A 370 -12.06 -2.48 -16.54
C LEU A 370 -11.51 -3.79 -15.94
N TRP A 371 -10.42 -4.27 -16.50
CA TRP A 371 -9.71 -5.47 -16.06
C TRP A 371 -8.34 -5.06 -15.52
N SER A 372 -8.32 -4.73 -14.24
CA SER A 372 -7.08 -4.32 -13.57
C SER A 372 -6.03 -5.44 -13.59
N PRO A 373 -4.73 -5.09 -13.72
CA PRO A 373 -3.64 -6.04 -13.56
C PRO A 373 -3.80 -6.84 -12.26
N TRP A 374 -3.56 -8.16 -12.33
CA TRP A 374 -3.76 -9.09 -11.19
C TRP A 374 -5.11 -8.89 -10.48
N ARG A 375 -6.16 -8.52 -11.26
CA ARG A 375 -7.53 -8.30 -10.77
C ARG A 375 -7.67 -7.10 -9.81
N GLY A 376 -6.59 -6.35 -9.53
CA GLY A 376 -6.56 -5.34 -8.49
C GLY A 376 -6.89 -5.92 -7.10
N ASN A 377 -6.52 -7.18 -6.86
CA ASN A 377 -6.93 -7.93 -5.68
C ASN A 377 -6.06 -7.64 -4.44
N TYR A 378 -6.28 -8.38 -3.38
CA TYR A 378 -5.44 -8.38 -2.18
C TYR A 378 -4.47 -9.55 -2.25
N THR A 379 -3.28 -9.33 -2.80
CA THR A 379 -2.22 -10.34 -2.83
C THR A 379 -1.51 -10.33 -1.47
N VAL A 380 -1.58 -11.46 -0.76
CA VAL A 380 -1.12 -11.61 0.63
C VAL A 380 0.12 -12.50 0.74
N ASN A 381 0.93 -12.55 -0.30
CA ASN A 381 2.26 -13.15 -0.27
C ASN A 381 3.37 -12.11 -0.25
N ILE A 382 3.03 -10.81 -0.21
CA ILE A 382 3.87 -9.64 0.01
C ILE A 382 3.08 -8.31 -0.08
N ASN A 383 2.27 -8.11 -1.13
CA ASN A 383 1.81 -6.80 -1.57
C ASN A 383 0.92 -6.11 -0.52
N LEU A 384 -0.09 -6.81 0.02
CA LEU A 384 -0.95 -6.22 1.04
C LEU A 384 -0.20 -5.96 2.35
N GLU A 385 0.72 -6.83 2.72
CA GLU A 385 1.60 -6.65 3.87
C GLU A 385 2.45 -5.38 3.70
N GLU A 386 3.08 -5.21 2.53
CA GLU A 386 3.93 -4.07 2.21
C GLU A 386 3.15 -2.75 2.18
N ASN A 387 1.89 -2.76 1.75
CA ASN A 387 1.04 -1.58 1.78
C ASN A 387 0.95 -0.93 3.17
N TYR A 388 1.09 -1.71 4.24
CA TYR A 388 0.92 -1.23 5.61
C TYR A 388 2.22 -1.13 6.42
N TRP A 389 3.38 -1.47 5.86
CA TRP A 389 4.65 -1.31 6.57
C TRP A 389 4.93 0.11 7.08
N PRO A 390 4.63 1.19 6.34
CA PRO A 390 4.85 2.54 6.85
C PRO A 390 3.77 3.01 7.83
N ALA A 391 2.60 2.36 7.93
CA ALA A 391 1.43 2.87 8.64
C ALA A 391 1.74 3.25 10.10
N PHE A 392 2.45 2.40 10.80
CA PHE A 392 2.71 2.61 12.23
C PHE A 392 3.92 3.50 12.47
N VAL A 393 5.05 3.24 11.82
CA VAL A 393 6.29 4.00 12.01
C VAL A 393 6.16 5.42 11.50
N ALA A 394 5.44 5.65 10.40
CA ALA A 394 5.19 6.97 9.84
C ALA A 394 3.93 7.67 10.40
N ASN A 395 3.47 7.27 11.60
CA ASN A 395 2.43 7.92 12.41
C ASN A 395 1.05 8.01 11.74
N MET A 396 0.62 6.92 11.10
CA MET A 396 -0.66 6.79 10.40
C MET A 396 -1.39 5.50 10.81
N ALA A 397 -1.36 5.14 12.09
CA ALA A 397 -1.90 3.87 12.58
C ALA A 397 -3.39 3.65 12.23
N GLU A 398 -4.17 4.73 12.12
CA GLU A 398 -5.58 4.69 11.76
C GLU A 398 -5.79 4.19 10.32
N MET A 399 -4.82 4.37 9.44
CA MET A 399 -4.91 3.87 8.06
C MET A 399 -4.85 2.35 7.98
N ALA A 400 -4.42 1.68 9.05
CA ALA A 400 -4.44 0.22 9.15
C ALA A 400 -5.76 -0.34 9.75
N GLU A 401 -6.69 0.48 10.20
CA GLU A 401 -7.98 0.01 10.74
C GLU A 401 -8.81 -0.80 9.74
N PRO A 402 -8.81 -0.49 8.43
CA PRO A 402 -9.50 -1.34 7.46
C PRO A 402 -9.05 -2.80 7.44
N LEU A 403 -7.79 -3.09 7.80
CA LEU A 403 -7.28 -4.46 7.89
C LEU A 403 -7.94 -5.28 9.00
N ASP A 404 -8.33 -4.68 10.10
CA ASP A 404 -8.91 -5.41 11.24
C ASP A 404 -10.12 -6.24 10.83
N GLY A 405 -11.09 -5.59 10.17
CA GLY A 405 -12.30 -6.27 9.70
C GLY A 405 -12.04 -7.14 8.47
N PHE A 406 -11.10 -6.78 7.60
CA PHE A 406 -10.72 -7.63 6.48
C PHE A 406 -10.10 -8.96 6.98
N ILE A 407 -9.14 -8.91 7.90
CA ILE A 407 -8.54 -10.12 8.50
C ILE A 407 -9.59 -10.92 9.28
N GLN A 408 -10.55 -10.26 9.94
CA GLN A 408 -11.68 -10.96 10.57
C GLN A 408 -12.53 -11.71 9.52
N GLY A 409 -12.73 -11.13 8.34
CA GLY A 409 -13.38 -11.79 7.20
C GLY A 409 -12.58 -13.00 6.72
N LEU A 410 -11.26 -12.83 6.53
CA LEU A 410 -10.36 -13.94 6.19
C LEU A 410 -10.42 -15.05 7.23
N ALA A 411 -10.39 -14.73 8.52
CA ALA A 411 -10.49 -15.71 9.59
C ALA A 411 -11.85 -16.45 9.58
N THR A 412 -12.92 -15.77 9.22
CA THR A 412 -14.27 -16.35 9.12
C THR A 412 -14.36 -17.37 7.98
N ASN A 413 -13.93 -17.00 6.78
CA ASN A 413 -13.94 -17.88 5.60
C ASN A 413 -12.81 -18.91 5.65
N GLY A 414 -11.66 -18.54 6.20
CA GLY A 414 -10.46 -19.38 6.30
C GLY A 414 -10.62 -20.62 7.15
N LYS A 415 -11.61 -20.67 8.05
CA LYS A 415 -11.98 -21.90 8.79
C LYS A 415 -12.52 -22.98 7.83
N TYR A 416 -13.31 -22.57 6.85
CA TYR A 416 -13.83 -23.48 5.83
C TYR A 416 -12.72 -23.93 4.89
N THR A 417 -11.83 -23.04 4.50
CA THR A 417 -10.63 -23.37 3.71
C THR A 417 -9.73 -24.36 4.47
N ALA A 418 -9.44 -24.12 5.74
CA ALA A 418 -8.66 -25.04 6.57
C ALA A 418 -9.27 -26.43 6.62
N LYS A 419 -10.60 -26.53 6.75
CA LYS A 419 -11.31 -27.80 6.76
C LYS A 419 -11.35 -28.45 5.38
N ASN A 420 -11.80 -27.74 4.35
CA ASN A 420 -12.11 -28.30 3.03
C ASN A 420 -10.84 -28.69 2.25
N TYR A 421 -9.80 -27.85 2.32
CA TYR A 421 -8.57 -28.05 1.55
C TYR A 421 -7.47 -28.78 2.32
N TYR A 422 -7.48 -28.75 3.68
CA TYR A 422 -6.38 -29.28 4.49
C TYR A 422 -6.82 -30.27 5.59
N ASN A 423 -8.14 -30.51 5.75
CA ASN A 423 -8.74 -31.35 6.82
C ASN A 423 -8.37 -30.90 8.23
N ILE A 424 -8.23 -29.58 8.44
CA ILE A 424 -7.91 -29.00 9.74
C ILE A 424 -9.18 -28.34 10.30
N GLY A 425 -9.64 -28.82 11.46
CA GLY A 425 -10.87 -28.36 12.10
C GLY A 425 -10.71 -27.18 13.05
N GLU A 426 -9.48 -26.83 13.41
CA GLU A 426 -9.16 -25.73 14.32
C GLU A 426 -8.29 -24.68 13.65
N GLY A 427 -8.59 -23.41 13.94
CA GLY A 427 -7.87 -22.30 13.33
C GLY A 427 -8.40 -21.91 11.96
N TRP A 428 -7.64 -21.10 11.25
CA TRP A 428 -7.98 -20.57 9.93
C TRP A 428 -6.73 -20.30 9.09
N CYS A 429 -6.87 -20.38 7.78
CA CYS A 429 -5.81 -20.02 6.83
C CYS A 429 -6.36 -19.15 5.68
N SER A 430 -5.48 -18.45 5.01
CA SER A 430 -5.72 -17.79 3.74
C SER A 430 -4.57 -18.09 2.80
N SER A 431 -4.88 -18.35 1.55
CA SER A 431 -3.89 -18.60 0.51
C SER A 431 -3.29 -17.28 0.02
N HIS A 432 -2.52 -17.30 -1.08
CA HIS A 432 -1.68 -16.19 -1.51
C HIS A 432 -2.45 -14.93 -1.93
N ASN A 433 -3.73 -14.98 -2.28
CA ASN A 433 -4.51 -13.79 -2.58
C ASN A 433 -5.98 -13.88 -2.12
N SER A 434 -6.64 -12.73 -2.11
CA SER A 434 -8.00 -12.56 -1.67
C SER A 434 -8.68 -11.43 -2.48
N ASP A 435 -9.93 -11.14 -2.14
CA ASP A 435 -10.73 -10.06 -2.70
C ASP A 435 -11.65 -9.44 -1.63
N ILE A 436 -12.54 -8.53 -2.02
CA ILE A 436 -13.44 -7.85 -1.09
C ILE A 436 -14.39 -8.82 -0.35
N TRP A 437 -14.60 -10.02 -0.90
CA TRP A 437 -15.41 -11.07 -0.30
C TRP A 437 -14.64 -11.93 0.71
N ALA A 438 -13.40 -11.54 1.03
CA ALA A 438 -12.51 -12.28 1.91
C ALA A 438 -12.33 -13.74 1.49
N MET A 439 -12.09 -13.98 0.19
CA MET A 439 -11.75 -15.29 -0.35
C MET A 439 -10.44 -15.79 0.27
N THR A 440 -10.34 -17.09 0.57
CA THR A 440 -9.18 -17.67 1.28
C THR A 440 -8.64 -18.96 0.66
N ASN A 441 -9.36 -19.55 -0.30
CA ASN A 441 -8.96 -20.80 -0.93
C ASN A 441 -7.71 -20.66 -1.79
N PRO A 442 -6.93 -21.73 -2.01
CA PRO A 442 -5.95 -21.79 -3.08
C PRO A 442 -6.63 -21.51 -4.42
N VAL A 443 -5.99 -20.68 -5.24
CA VAL A 443 -6.55 -20.28 -6.54
C VAL A 443 -6.02 -21.16 -7.67
N GLY A 444 -6.28 -20.81 -8.93
CA GLY A 444 -5.67 -21.45 -10.10
C GLY A 444 -6.59 -22.37 -10.88
N GLU A 445 -7.85 -22.61 -10.45
CA GLU A 445 -8.87 -23.34 -11.20
C GLU A 445 -8.38 -24.71 -11.71
N LYS A 446 -7.54 -25.38 -10.92
CA LYS A 446 -6.93 -26.70 -11.20
C LYS A 446 -6.00 -26.76 -12.42
N ARG A 447 -5.36 -25.60 -12.76
CA ARG A 447 -4.50 -25.49 -13.95
C ARG A 447 -3.30 -24.57 -13.79
N GLU A 448 -3.26 -23.71 -12.76
CA GLU A 448 -2.18 -22.74 -12.58
C GLU A 448 -1.02 -23.34 -11.77
N SER A 449 0.15 -22.76 -11.91
CA SER A 449 1.35 -23.27 -11.29
C SER A 449 1.33 -23.17 -9.76
N PRO A 450 1.77 -24.22 -9.02
CA PRO A 450 1.65 -24.28 -7.57
C PRO A 450 2.51 -23.30 -6.79
N GLU A 451 3.62 -22.77 -7.33
CA GLU A 451 4.54 -21.87 -6.62
C GLU A 451 3.88 -20.61 -6.10
N TRP A 452 2.78 -20.18 -6.72
CA TRP A 452 1.98 -19.04 -6.27
C TRP A 452 0.55 -19.43 -5.88
N SER A 453 -0.10 -20.34 -6.62
CA SER A 453 -1.53 -20.62 -6.45
C SER A 453 -1.87 -21.44 -5.19
N ASN A 454 -0.97 -22.32 -4.76
CA ASN A 454 -1.22 -23.29 -3.68
C ASN A 454 -0.66 -22.89 -2.31
N TRP A 455 0.07 -21.78 -2.21
CA TRP A 455 0.63 -21.33 -0.95
C TRP A 455 -0.45 -20.89 0.04
N ASN A 456 -0.42 -21.42 1.28
CA ASN A 456 -1.53 -21.34 2.24
C ASN A 456 -1.23 -20.51 3.50
N LEU A 457 -0.11 -19.78 3.54
CA LEU A 457 0.33 -19.04 4.72
C LEU A 457 0.14 -17.52 4.62
N GLY A 458 -0.58 -17.02 3.62
CA GLY A 458 -0.87 -15.60 3.49
C GLY A 458 -1.57 -15.02 4.72
N GLY A 459 -2.56 -15.73 5.26
CA GLY A 459 -3.23 -15.30 6.49
C GLY A 459 -2.32 -15.31 7.71
N ALA A 460 -1.42 -16.30 7.81
CA ALA A 460 -0.44 -16.41 8.89
C ALA A 460 0.62 -15.28 8.84
N TRP A 461 0.96 -14.80 7.65
CA TRP A 461 1.84 -13.65 7.50
C TRP A 461 1.11 -12.34 7.81
N LEU A 462 -0.01 -12.09 7.13
CA LEU A 462 -0.75 -10.84 7.24
C LEU A 462 -1.20 -10.52 8.68
N VAL A 463 -1.61 -11.54 9.44
CA VAL A 463 -2.11 -11.34 10.81
C VAL A 463 -1.07 -10.74 11.77
N ASN A 464 0.24 -10.85 11.47
CA ASN A 464 1.30 -10.21 12.23
C ASN A 464 1.22 -8.67 12.16
N THR A 465 0.55 -8.09 11.15
CA THR A 465 0.29 -6.64 11.10
C THR A 465 -0.55 -6.15 12.27
N LEU A 466 -1.45 -7.00 12.80
CA LEU A 466 -2.22 -6.67 14.01
C LEU A 466 -1.34 -6.63 15.27
N TRP A 467 -0.34 -7.49 15.34
CA TRP A 467 0.67 -7.45 16.40
C TRP A 467 1.51 -6.17 16.31
N GLU A 468 1.96 -5.79 15.11
CA GLU A 468 2.68 -4.55 14.89
C GLU A 468 1.85 -3.34 15.35
N ARG A 469 0.57 -3.28 15.03
CA ARG A 469 -0.31 -2.22 15.53
C ARG A 469 -0.29 -2.15 17.06
N TYR A 470 -0.39 -3.28 17.74
CA TYR A 470 -0.24 -3.31 19.20
C TYR A 470 1.14 -2.83 19.65
N GLN A 471 2.21 -3.27 19.01
CA GLN A 471 3.57 -2.87 19.36
C GLN A 471 3.76 -1.35 19.34
N PHE A 472 3.16 -0.65 18.38
CA PHE A 472 3.25 0.80 18.25
C PHE A 472 2.24 1.57 19.10
N THR A 473 1.05 1.03 19.34
CA THR A 473 -0.02 1.72 20.07
C THR A 473 -0.07 1.38 21.54
N GLN A 474 0.38 0.21 21.94
CA GLN A 474 0.29 -0.37 23.28
C GLN A 474 -1.15 -0.51 23.80
N ASP A 475 -2.14 -0.57 22.88
CA ASP A 475 -3.55 -0.74 23.23
C ASP A 475 -3.85 -2.20 23.59
N LYS A 476 -3.91 -2.49 24.89
CA LYS A 476 -4.22 -3.82 25.41
C LYS A 476 -5.67 -4.26 25.17
N ASN A 477 -6.60 -3.33 25.00
CA ASN A 477 -7.97 -3.68 24.68
C ASN A 477 -8.06 -4.16 23.22
N TYR A 478 -7.41 -3.45 22.32
CA TYR A 478 -7.25 -3.88 20.94
C TYR A 478 -6.56 -5.27 20.85
N LEU A 479 -5.46 -5.46 21.59
CA LEU A 479 -4.77 -6.75 21.64
C LEU A 479 -5.71 -7.87 22.07
N ARG A 480 -6.48 -7.66 23.14
CA ARG A 480 -7.38 -8.67 23.72
C ARG A 480 -8.58 -8.97 22.82
N GLN A 481 -9.20 -7.94 22.25
CA GLN A 481 -10.47 -8.07 21.56
C GLN A 481 -10.33 -8.41 20.07
N THR A 482 -9.23 -8.00 19.45
CA THR A 482 -9.04 -8.11 17.99
C THR A 482 -7.79 -8.90 17.62
N ALA A 483 -6.59 -8.43 17.99
CA ALA A 483 -5.36 -8.99 17.48
C ALA A 483 -5.11 -10.43 17.97
N TYR A 484 -5.13 -10.65 19.28
CA TYR A 484 -4.79 -11.96 19.85
C TYR A 484 -5.70 -13.11 19.41
N PRO A 485 -7.04 -12.98 19.38
CA PRO A 485 -7.92 -14.06 18.89
C PRO A 485 -7.63 -14.44 17.44
N LEU A 486 -7.36 -13.45 16.57
CA LEU A 486 -7.05 -13.68 15.16
C LEU A 486 -5.68 -14.34 14.98
N MET A 487 -4.65 -13.85 15.68
CA MET A 487 -3.31 -14.43 15.70
C MET A 487 -3.33 -15.87 16.23
N LYS A 488 -4.02 -16.12 17.34
CA LYS A 488 -4.15 -17.45 17.94
C LYS A 488 -4.82 -18.43 16.98
N GLY A 489 -5.88 -17.99 16.28
CA GLY A 489 -6.55 -18.82 15.27
C GLY A 489 -5.65 -19.19 14.09
N ALA A 490 -4.87 -18.24 13.55
CA ALA A 490 -3.89 -18.53 12.51
C ALA A 490 -2.76 -19.44 13.01
N ALA A 491 -2.28 -19.22 14.25
CA ALA A 491 -1.28 -20.08 14.88
C ALA A 491 -1.79 -21.53 15.12
N GLN A 492 -3.07 -21.71 15.47
CA GLN A 492 -3.69 -23.02 15.59
C GLN A 492 -3.72 -23.78 14.24
N PHE A 493 -4.07 -23.08 13.14
CA PHE A 493 -3.95 -23.70 11.82
C PHE A 493 -2.51 -24.14 11.55
N CYS A 494 -1.52 -23.26 11.76
CA CYS A 494 -0.11 -23.62 11.56
C CYS A 494 0.33 -24.81 12.43
N LEU A 495 -0.12 -24.86 13.68
CA LEU A 495 0.19 -25.95 14.60
C LEU A 495 -0.28 -27.32 14.05
N HIS A 496 -1.48 -27.36 13.47
CA HIS A 496 -2.04 -28.58 12.88
C HIS A 496 -1.55 -28.86 11.46
N TRP A 497 -1.00 -27.84 10.77
CA TRP A 497 -0.38 -27.99 9.45
C TRP A 497 1.03 -28.56 9.52
N LEU A 498 1.75 -28.28 10.61
CA LEU A 498 3.08 -28.85 10.87
C LEU A 498 2.99 -30.37 11.06
N ILE A 499 3.99 -31.07 10.56
CA ILE A 499 4.15 -32.52 10.70
C ILE A 499 5.54 -32.86 11.24
N ASP A 500 5.70 -34.03 11.86
CA ASP A 500 7.02 -34.55 12.20
C ASP A 500 7.86 -34.74 10.93
N ASN A 501 9.10 -34.26 10.96
CA ASN A 501 10.03 -34.39 9.85
C ASN A 501 10.48 -35.86 9.68
N PRO A 502 10.10 -36.56 8.60
CA PRO A 502 10.47 -37.95 8.41
C PRO A 502 11.97 -38.16 8.14
N LYS A 503 12.69 -37.11 7.78
CA LYS A 503 14.15 -37.15 7.52
C LYS A 503 14.96 -36.81 8.77
N GLN A 504 14.39 -36.04 9.71
CA GLN A 504 15.06 -35.55 10.92
C GLN A 504 14.13 -35.69 12.14
N PRO A 505 14.19 -36.83 12.89
CA PRO A 505 13.32 -37.04 14.05
C PRO A 505 13.43 -35.93 15.09
N GLY A 506 12.29 -35.47 15.58
CA GLY A 506 12.20 -34.41 16.59
C GLY A 506 11.96 -33.01 16.03
N GLU A 507 12.16 -32.80 14.74
CA GLU A 507 11.85 -31.54 14.06
C GLU A 507 10.43 -31.52 13.48
N LEU A 508 9.89 -30.32 13.27
CA LEU A 508 8.62 -30.05 12.61
C LEU A 508 8.85 -29.28 11.29
N ILE A 509 8.14 -29.68 10.25
CA ILE A 509 8.16 -29.08 8.93
C ILE A 509 6.74 -28.95 8.37
N THR A 510 6.59 -28.12 7.31
CA THR A 510 5.38 -28.08 6.49
C THR A 510 5.49 -29.01 5.29
N ALA A 511 4.37 -29.66 4.91
CA ALA A 511 4.28 -30.45 3.69
C ALA A 511 2.81 -30.59 3.23
N PRO A 512 2.47 -30.25 1.98
CA PRO A 512 3.37 -29.58 1.02
C PRO A 512 3.77 -28.18 1.46
N SER A 513 4.82 -27.66 0.84
CA SER A 513 5.37 -26.33 1.00
C SER A 513 5.77 -25.77 -0.36
N THR A 514 5.83 -24.47 -0.47
CA THR A 514 6.42 -23.76 -1.59
C THR A 514 7.04 -22.46 -1.11
N SER A 515 8.00 -21.92 -1.84
CA SER A 515 8.51 -20.57 -1.56
C SER A 515 7.97 -19.62 -2.61
N PRO A 516 6.95 -18.80 -2.30
CA PRO A 516 6.38 -17.91 -3.31
C PRO A 516 7.40 -16.90 -3.83
N GLU A 517 7.53 -16.72 -5.13
CA GLU A 517 6.96 -17.47 -6.24
C GLU A 517 8.12 -18.07 -7.06
N ASN A 518 9.09 -18.68 -6.38
CA ASN A 518 10.31 -19.22 -7.00
C ASN A 518 10.19 -20.74 -7.19
N GLU A 519 11.07 -21.27 -7.99
CA GLU A 519 11.18 -22.68 -8.32
C GLU A 519 12.58 -23.17 -7.98
N TYR A 520 12.72 -24.44 -7.67
CA TYR A 520 13.98 -25.06 -7.34
C TYR A 520 14.46 -26.01 -8.45
N LYS A 521 15.78 -26.29 -8.42
CA LYS A 521 16.40 -27.31 -9.22
C LYS A 521 17.04 -28.35 -8.35
N THR A 522 16.55 -29.59 -8.41
CA THR A 522 17.11 -30.71 -7.66
C THR A 522 18.47 -31.14 -8.17
N ASP A 523 19.26 -31.88 -7.38
CA ASP A 523 20.53 -32.50 -7.79
C ASP A 523 20.37 -33.44 -9.00
N LYS A 524 19.18 -34.00 -9.20
CA LYS A 524 18.83 -34.83 -10.34
C LYS A 524 18.38 -34.04 -11.57
N GLY A 525 18.38 -32.72 -11.47
CA GLY A 525 18.05 -31.80 -12.57
C GLY A 525 16.54 -31.56 -12.75
N TYR A 526 15.67 -32.04 -11.86
CA TYR A 526 14.25 -31.69 -11.90
C TYR A 526 14.05 -30.24 -11.47
N HIS A 527 13.21 -29.52 -12.21
CA HIS A 527 12.76 -28.18 -11.97
C HIS A 527 11.35 -28.24 -11.37
N GLY A 528 11.15 -27.79 -10.15
CA GLY A 528 9.91 -28.01 -9.40
C GLY A 528 9.46 -26.82 -8.57
N THR A 529 8.22 -26.89 -8.13
CA THR A 529 7.52 -25.83 -7.37
C THR A 529 7.11 -26.29 -5.96
N THR A 530 6.70 -27.55 -5.82
CA THR A 530 6.21 -28.13 -4.57
C THR A 530 7.31 -28.89 -3.85
N CYS A 531 7.56 -28.50 -2.61
CA CYS A 531 8.54 -29.14 -1.73
C CYS A 531 7.95 -29.45 -0.35
N TYR A 532 8.81 -29.66 0.65
CA TYR A 532 8.48 -29.68 2.07
C TYR A 532 9.51 -28.87 2.86
N GLY A 533 9.10 -28.33 4.00
CA GLY A 533 10.00 -27.63 4.92
C GLY A 533 10.68 -26.39 4.32
N GLY A 534 10.01 -25.71 3.37
CA GLY A 534 10.52 -24.45 2.78
C GLY A 534 10.75 -23.38 3.86
N THR A 535 11.85 -22.65 3.73
CA THR A 535 12.27 -21.65 4.73
C THR A 535 11.24 -20.53 4.89
N ALA A 536 10.59 -20.10 3.83
CA ALA A 536 9.53 -19.09 3.88
C ALA A 536 8.39 -19.48 4.84
N ASP A 537 7.89 -20.70 4.71
CA ASP A 537 6.82 -21.23 5.57
C ASP A 537 7.24 -21.22 7.03
N LEU A 538 8.42 -21.77 7.30
CA LEU A 538 8.92 -21.92 8.68
C LEU A 538 9.27 -20.58 9.31
N ALA A 539 9.72 -19.60 8.51
CA ALA A 539 9.97 -18.23 8.95
C ALA A 539 8.68 -17.54 9.40
N ILE A 540 7.62 -17.65 8.60
CA ILE A 540 6.30 -17.06 8.92
C ILE A 540 5.71 -17.71 10.17
N ILE A 541 5.73 -19.05 10.24
CA ILE A 541 5.22 -19.79 11.41
C ILE A 541 6.00 -19.42 12.67
N ARG A 542 7.33 -19.34 12.57
CA ARG A 542 8.20 -18.92 13.68
C ARG A 542 7.84 -17.52 14.19
N GLU A 543 7.70 -16.55 13.29
CA GLU A 543 7.32 -15.17 13.63
C GLU A 543 5.94 -15.14 14.31
N LEU A 544 4.95 -15.80 13.72
CA LEU A 544 3.59 -15.87 14.27
C LEU A 544 3.55 -16.52 15.64
N PHE A 545 4.29 -17.61 15.84
CA PHE A 545 4.36 -18.30 17.12
C PHE A 545 5.02 -17.43 18.20
N ILE A 546 6.15 -16.80 17.90
CA ILE A 546 6.83 -15.85 18.81
C ILE A 546 5.87 -14.73 19.22
N ASN A 547 5.19 -14.13 18.27
CA ASN A 547 4.29 -13.01 18.51
C ASN A 547 3.02 -13.43 19.27
N THR A 548 2.46 -14.60 18.96
CA THR A 548 1.29 -15.15 19.67
C THR A 548 1.62 -15.49 21.12
N ILE A 549 2.78 -16.09 21.38
CA ILE A 549 3.26 -16.36 22.73
C ILE A 549 3.45 -15.04 23.51
N ALA A 550 4.08 -14.04 22.90
CA ALA A 550 4.30 -12.75 23.52
C ALA A 550 2.97 -12.03 23.84
N ALA A 551 2.02 -12.06 22.90
CA ALA A 551 0.68 -11.50 23.09
C ALA A 551 -0.08 -12.23 24.23
N GLY A 552 -0.05 -13.55 24.25
CA GLY A 552 -0.64 -14.36 25.32
C GLY A 552 -0.04 -14.02 26.69
N LYS A 553 1.28 -13.92 26.78
CA LYS A 553 1.97 -13.54 28.03
C LYS A 553 1.49 -12.17 28.57
N ILE A 554 1.31 -11.19 27.69
CA ILE A 554 0.80 -9.85 28.06
C ILE A 554 -0.63 -9.93 28.61
N LEU A 555 -1.45 -10.85 28.05
CA LEU A 555 -2.86 -11.03 28.41
C LEU A 555 -3.08 -12.03 29.56
N GLY A 556 -2.02 -12.73 30.02
CA GLY A 556 -2.10 -13.78 31.04
C GLY A 556 -2.53 -15.15 30.50
N GLU A 557 -2.45 -15.35 29.19
CA GLU A 557 -2.76 -16.60 28.49
C GLU A 557 -1.53 -17.49 28.33
N LYS A 558 -1.74 -18.80 28.35
CA LYS A 558 -0.67 -19.80 28.10
C LYS A 558 -0.82 -20.39 26.71
N ASN A 559 0.29 -20.56 26.01
CA ASN A 559 0.37 -21.13 24.66
C ASN A 559 1.37 -22.33 24.63
N GLN A 560 1.24 -23.27 25.55
CA GLN A 560 2.22 -24.34 25.77
C GLN A 560 2.48 -25.18 24.50
N GLU A 561 1.44 -25.53 23.75
CA GLU A 561 1.59 -26.31 22.51
C GLU A 561 2.35 -25.54 21.44
N ILE A 562 2.07 -24.23 21.31
CA ILE A 562 2.79 -23.34 20.39
C ILE A 562 4.26 -23.19 20.82
N GLU A 563 4.54 -23.07 22.12
CA GLU A 563 5.92 -23.00 22.65
C GLU A 563 6.70 -24.30 22.34
N GLN A 564 6.07 -25.48 22.54
CA GLN A 564 6.67 -26.75 22.20
C GLN A 564 6.92 -26.91 20.70
N ALA A 565 5.98 -26.53 19.87
CA ALA A 565 6.13 -26.59 18.42
C ALA A 565 7.22 -25.62 17.93
N LEU A 566 7.27 -24.39 18.46
CA LEU A 566 8.31 -23.39 18.13
C LEU A 566 9.72 -23.95 18.38
N ALA A 567 9.92 -24.66 19.50
CA ALA A 567 11.21 -25.24 19.85
C ALA A 567 11.65 -26.38 18.90
N ARG A 568 10.71 -26.93 18.14
CA ARG A 568 10.94 -28.08 17.24
C ARG A 568 10.94 -27.66 15.75
N LEU A 569 10.64 -26.42 15.39
CA LEU A 569 10.67 -26.00 14.01
C LEU A 569 12.05 -26.22 13.40
N HIS A 570 12.11 -26.82 12.21
CA HIS A 570 13.35 -26.96 11.46
C HIS A 570 14.07 -25.61 11.38
N PRO A 571 15.39 -25.55 11.70
CA PRO A 571 16.14 -24.31 11.79
C PRO A 571 16.45 -23.72 10.43
N TYR A 572 16.84 -22.46 10.39
CA TYR A 572 17.52 -21.90 9.21
C TYR A 572 18.81 -22.68 8.95
N THR A 573 19.08 -22.94 7.67
CA THR A 573 20.32 -23.56 7.21
C THR A 573 21.05 -22.63 6.24
N ILE A 574 22.37 -22.79 6.14
CA ILE A 574 23.22 -22.01 5.25
C ILE A 574 23.65 -22.90 4.09
N GLY A 575 23.41 -22.44 2.87
CA GLY A 575 23.72 -23.18 1.65
C GLY A 575 25.18 -23.14 1.25
N HIS A 576 25.50 -23.90 0.20
CA HIS A 576 26.84 -24.00 -0.37
C HIS A 576 27.37 -22.66 -0.92
N MET A 577 26.48 -21.72 -1.28
CA MET A 577 26.85 -20.37 -1.69
C MET A 577 27.04 -19.39 -0.53
N GLY A 578 26.84 -19.86 0.72
CA GLY A 578 26.96 -19.06 1.94
C GLY A 578 25.72 -18.21 2.25
N ASP A 579 24.63 -18.44 1.57
CA ASP A 579 23.33 -17.78 1.71
C ASP A 579 22.39 -18.56 2.65
N ILE A 580 21.22 -17.98 2.96
CA ILE A 580 20.13 -18.70 3.63
C ILE A 580 19.49 -19.64 2.61
N ASN A 581 19.45 -20.95 2.91
CA ASN A 581 18.71 -21.89 2.07
C ASN A 581 17.24 -21.49 1.96
N GLU A 582 16.74 -21.31 0.75
CA GLU A 582 15.32 -21.09 0.47
C GLU A 582 14.51 -22.39 0.61
N TRP A 583 15.12 -23.53 0.27
CA TRP A 583 14.54 -24.86 0.24
C TRP A 583 15.02 -25.72 1.42
N TYR A 584 14.35 -26.84 1.68
CA TYR A 584 14.76 -27.79 2.73
C TYR A 584 16.14 -28.40 2.47
N TYR A 585 16.42 -28.71 1.21
CA TYR A 585 17.74 -29.14 0.75
C TYR A 585 18.52 -27.93 0.22
N ASP A 586 19.84 -28.07 0.15
CA ASP A 586 20.74 -27.07 -0.45
C ASP A 586 20.67 -27.13 -1.99
N TRP A 587 19.45 -26.89 -2.51
CA TRP A 587 19.18 -26.84 -3.94
C TRP A 587 19.38 -25.44 -4.50
N ASP A 588 19.75 -25.39 -5.79
CA ASP A 588 19.79 -24.13 -6.52
C ASP A 588 18.38 -23.58 -6.75
N ASP A 589 18.26 -22.27 -6.74
CA ASP A 589 17.10 -21.58 -7.30
C ASP A 589 17.09 -21.74 -8.82
N TRP A 590 15.91 -21.91 -9.40
CA TRP A 590 15.77 -21.83 -10.87
C TRP A 590 16.09 -20.42 -11.38
N ASP A 591 15.55 -19.40 -10.70
CA ASP A 591 15.93 -17.99 -10.92
C ASP A 591 16.59 -17.42 -9.66
N PHE A 592 17.91 -17.41 -9.63
CA PHE A 592 18.70 -16.82 -8.54
C PHE A 592 18.39 -15.35 -8.30
N GLN A 593 17.93 -14.63 -9.33
CA GLN A 593 17.57 -13.23 -9.25
C GLN A 593 16.03 -13.01 -9.16
N HIS A 594 15.29 -14.03 -8.74
CA HIS A 594 13.86 -13.93 -8.57
C HIS A 594 13.48 -12.75 -7.69
N ARG A 595 12.33 -12.11 -8.02
CA ARG A 595 11.87 -10.90 -7.34
C ARG A 595 11.48 -11.13 -5.86
N HIS A 596 11.02 -12.35 -5.49
CA HIS A 596 10.68 -12.67 -4.11
C HIS A 596 11.91 -12.99 -3.26
N GLN A 597 11.88 -12.58 -1.98
CA GLN A 597 12.83 -12.87 -0.93
C GLN A 597 12.14 -13.56 0.26
N SER A 598 11.22 -14.50 0.00
CA SER A 598 10.31 -15.07 1.00
C SER A 598 11.04 -15.75 2.16
N HIS A 599 12.21 -16.34 1.94
CA HIS A 599 13.07 -16.94 2.97
C HIS A 599 13.72 -15.90 3.91
N LEU A 600 13.67 -14.59 3.59
CA LEU A 600 14.21 -13.49 4.41
C LEU A 600 13.14 -12.77 5.25
N ILE A 601 11.90 -13.25 5.27
CA ILE A 601 10.80 -12.67 6.06
C ILE A 601 11.17 -12.51 7.54
N GLY A 602 11.96 -13.42 8.11
CA GLY A 602 12.40 -13.35 9.49
C GLY A 602 13.36 -12.20 9.80
N LEU A 603 13.99 -11.60 8.77
CA LEU A 603 14.80 -10.39 8.89
C LEU A 603 13.91 -9.14 8.82
N PHE A 604 13.07 -9.04 7.78
CA PHE A 604 12.08 -7.99 7.62
C PHE A 604 10.88 -8.48 6.77
N PRO A 605 9.63 -8.23 7.19
CA PRO A 605 9.16 -7.42 8.33
C PRO A 605 9.33 -8.10 9.70
N GLY A 606 9.63 -9.40 9.75
CA GLY A 606 9.93 -10.12 10.98
C GLY A 606 11.15 -9.55 11.71
N ASN A 607 11.43 -10.10 12.87
CA ASN A 607 12.52 -9.62 13.71
C ASN A 607 13.20 -10.76 14.51
N HIS A 608 13.07 -12.00 14.04
CA HIS A 608 13.69 -13.14 14.74
C HIS A 608 14.98 -13.64 14.09
N LEU A 609 15.30 -13.23 12.87
CA LEU A 609 16.57 -13.52 12.20
C LEU A 609 17.62 -12.50 12.67
N ASN A 610 18.11 -12.68 13.89
CA ASN A 610 19.01 -11.74 14.60
C ASN A 610 20.36 -12.35 15.00
N ASP A 611 20.62 -13.61 14.64
CA ASP A 611 21.93 -14.22 14.79
C ASP A 611 22.92 -13.67 13.76
N ALA A 612 24.13 -13.30 14.18
CA ALA A 612 25.11 -12.64 13.31
C ALA A 612 25.55 -13.52 12.12
N THR A 613 25.59 -14.85 12.28
CA THR A 613 25.96 -15.77 11.21
C THR A 613 24.85 -15.85 10.18
N LEU A 614 23.59 -15.93 10.63
CA LEU A 614 22.41 -15.91 9.76
C LEU A 614 22.23 -14.55 9.06
N GLN A 615 22.52 -13.46 9.75
CA GLN A 615 22.50 -12.13 9.11
C GLN A 615 23.53 -12.01 7.98
N LYS A 616 24.73 -12.56 8.17
CA LYS A 616 25.72 -12.59 7.10
C LYS A 616 25.28 -13.48 5.93
N ALA A 617 24.62 -14.59 6.20
CA ALA A 617 24.04 -15.44 5.15
C ALA A 617 22.87 -14.75 4.44
N ALA A 618 22.03 -13.98 5.15
CA ALA A 618 20.97 -13.17 4.55
C ALA A 618 21.53 -12.04 3.68
N GLU A 619 22.65 -11.40 4.08
CA GLU A 619 23.39 -10.46 3.25
C GLU A 619 23.83 -11.12 1.95
N ARG A 620 24.37 -12.34 2.03
CA ARG A 620 24.78 -13.11 0.86
C ARG A 620 23.62 -13.48 -0.05
N SER A 621 22.46 -13.84 0.52
CA SER A 621 21.21 -14.06 -0.26
C SER A 621 20.83 -12.83 -1.07
N LEU A 622 20.85 -11.64 -0.46
CA LEU A 622 20.54 -10.38 -1.14
C LEU A 622 21.56 -10.03 -2.25
N GLU A 623 22.85 -10.30 -2.02
CA GLU A 623 23.87 -10.13 -3.07
C GLU A 623 23.61 -11.01 -4.30
N ILE A 624 23.23 -12.28 -4.07
CA ILE A 624 22.87 -13.22 -5.15
C ILE A 624 21.62 -12.76 -5.89
N LYS A 625 20.57 -12.32 -5.16
CA LYS A 625 19.34 -11.79 -5.76
C LYS A 625 19.59 -10.52 -6.59
N GLY A 626 20.66 -9.75 -6.29
CA GLY A 626 21.09 -8.58 -7.07
C GLY A 626 20.19 -7.36 -6.89
N ASP A 627 20.40 -6.36 -7.73
CA ASP A 627 19.80 -5.02 -7.54
C ASP A 627 18.66 -4.72 -8.52
N GLN A 628 18.47 -5.52 -9.58
CA GLN A 628 17.42 -5.29 -10.58
C GLN A 628 16.23 -6.19 -10.33
N THR A 629 15.07 -5.57 -10.09
CA THR A 629 13.85 -6.31 -9.78
C THR A 629 12.61 -5.43 -10.02
N THR A 630 11.44 -5.85 -9.56
CA THR A 630 10.17 -5.12 -9.65
C THR A 630 10.05 -4.05 -8.55
N GLY A 631 9.05 -3.17 -8.63
CA GLY A 631 8.88 -2.05 -7.71
C GLY A 631 8.78 -2.46 -6.24
N TRP A 632 7.80 -3.29 -5.86
CA TRP A 632 7.64 -3.77 -4.48
C TRP A 632 8.86 -4.55 -3.97
N SER A 633 9.48 -5.34 -4.85
CA SER A 633 10.69 -6.08 -4.47
C SER A 633 11.86 -5.15 -4.19
N THR A 634 11.98 -4.04 -4.91
CA THR A 634 12.93 -2.97 -4.63
C THR A 634 12.63 -2.34 -3.28
N GLY A 635 11.36 -2.01 -3.00
CA GLY A 635 10.90 -1.50 -1.70
C GLY A 635 11.28 -2.44 -0.56
N TRP A 636 11.01 -3.75 -0.71
CA TRP A 636 11.39 -4.74 0.29
C TRP A 636 12.91 -4.83 0.53
N ARG A 637 13.72 -4.82 -0.55
CA ARG A 637 15.19 -4.88 -0.45
C ARG A 637 15.78 -3.67 0.29
N ILE A 638 15.20 -2.48 0.16
CA ILE A 638 15.63 -1.30 0.95
C ILE A 638 15.53 -1.62 2.44
N ASN A 639 14.37 -2.16 2.87
CA ASN A 639 14.10 -2.51 4.27
C ASN A 639 15.04 -3.62 4.77
N LEU A 640 15.28 -4.65 3.96
CA LEU A 640 16.20 -5.76 4.30
C LEU A 640 17.65 -5.27 4.49
N TRP A 641 18.16 -4.46 3.55
CA TRP A 641 19.50 -3.88 3.65
C TRP A 641 19.62 -2.92 4.84
N ALA A 642 18.58 -2.15 5.13
CA ALA A 642 18.56 -1.28 6.31
C ALA A 642 18.64 -2.08 7.61
N ARG A 643 17.92 -3.24 7.70
CA ARG A 643 18.00 -4.14 8.86
C ARG A 643 19.36 -4.79 9.04
N LEU A 644 20.11 -4.98 7.98
CA LEU A 644 21.51 -5.43 8.02
C LEU A 644 22.48 -4.28 8.33
N HIS A 645 22.00 -3.06 8.59
CA HIS A 645 22.80 -1.85 8.84
C HIS A 645 23.73 -1.50 7.67
N ASN A 646 23.42 -1.97 6.46
CA ASN A 646 24.18 -1.66 5.25
C ASN A 646 23.61 -0.40 4.58
N ALA A 647 23.98 0.77 5.12
CA ALA A 647 23.49 2.07 4.67
C ALA A 647 23.77 2.34 3.18
N LYS A 648 24.96 1.91 2.70
CA LYS A 648 25.37 2.11 1.31
C LYS A 648 24.45 1.36 0.36
N GLN A 649 24.19 0.09 0.64
CA GLN A 649 23.37 -0.75 -0.22
C GLN A 649 21.90 -0.37 -0.12
N ALA A 650 21.38 -0.10 1.10
CA ALA A 650 20.00 0.39 1.28
C ALA A 650 19.74 1.66 0.48
N TYR A 651 20.66 2.62 0.52
CA TYR A 651 20.55 3.86 -0.26
C TYR A 651 20.65 3.62 -1.77
N HIS A 652 21.57 2.74 -2.20
CA HIS A 652 21.69 2.37 -3.60
C HIS A 652 20.37 1.79 -4.15
N ILE A 653 19.74 0.88 -3.40
CA ILE A 653 18.44 0.29 -3.80
C ILE A 653 17.33 1.36 -3.76
N TYR A 654 17.35 2.29 -2.80
CA TYR A 654 16.39 3.41 -2.79
C TYR A 654 16.52 4.28 -4.04
N GLN A 655 17.75 4.57 -4.48
CA GLN A 655 17.99 5.27 -5.74
C GLN A 655 17.48 4.47 -6.96
N LYS A 656 17.57 3.13 -6.93
CA LYS A 656 16.98 2.26 -7.96
C LYS A 656 15.46 2.37 -8.03
N LEU A 657 14.79 2.46 -6.88
CA LEU A 657 13.33 2.67 -6.83
C LEU A 657 12.92 3.97 -7.55
N LEU A 658 13.75 5.01 -7.49
CA LEU A 658 13.53 6.29 -8.16
C LEU A 658 13.96 6.30 -9.64
N THR A 659 14.26 5.16 -10.24
CA THR A 659 14.55 5.07 -11.69
C THR A 659 13.29 5.36 -12.50
N PRO A 660 13.31 6.31 -13.46
CA PRO A 660 12.13 6.63 -14.26
C PRO A 660 11.74 5.50 -15.20
N ILE A 661 10.46 5.15 -15.19
CA ILE A 661 9.85 4.15 -16.06
C ILE A 661 8.84 4.85 -16.99
N ALA A 662 8.94 4.58 -18.28
CA ALA A 662 8.02 5.16 -19.25
C ALA A 662 6.63 4.48 -19.18
N PRO A 663 5.52 5.25 -19.28
CA PRO A 663 4.18 4.72 -19.33
C PRO A 663 3.98 3.71 -20.48
N ARG A 664 3.10 2.74 -20.28
CA ARG A 664 2.79 1.75 -21.32
C ARG A 664 2.23 2.41 -22.56
N GLY A 665 2.81 2.06 -23.73
CA GLY A 665 2.40 2.62 -25.02
C GLY A 665 3.00 3.99 -25.31
N SER A 666 3.78 4.58 -24.41
CA SER A 666 4.55 5.79 -24.68
C SER A 666 5.83 5.47 -25.47
N LYS A 667 6.43 6.51 -26.06
CA LYS A 667 7.72 6.39 -26.74
C LYS A 667 8.80 6.04 -25.70
N GLY A 668 9.50 4.93 -25.90
CA GLY A 668 10.54 4.46 -24.98
C GLY A 668 10.06 3.44 -23.93
N SER A 669 8.78 3.06 -23.93
CA SER A 669 8.28 2.01 -23.06
C SER A 669 8.90 0.66 -23.44
N ASN A 670 9.54 -0.01 -22.48
CA ASN A 670 10.12 -1.35 -22.65
C ASN A 670 9.34 -2.36 -21.81
N TRP A 671 8.25 -2.89 -22.38
CA TRP A 671 7.32 -3.81 -21.72
C TRP A 671 7.76 -5.26 -21.71
N ASN A 672 8.87 -5.58 -22.37
CA ASN A 672 9.34 -6.95 -22.50
C ASN A 672 10.05 -7.49 -21.26
N ASN A 673 10.18 -6.68 -20.20
CA ASN A 673 10.94 -7.04 -19.00
C ASN A 673 10.11 -6.91 -17.72
N TRP A 674 9.03 -7.66 -17.64
CA TRP A 674 8.05 -7.67 -16.55
C TRP A 674 8.65 -7.92 -15.15
N HIS A 675 9.76 -8.63 -15.06
CA HIS A 675 10.31 -9.11 -13.80
C HIS A 675 11.58 -8.38 -13.34
N LYS A 676 12.10 -7.46 -14.15
CA LYS A 676 13.39 -6.79 -13.87
C LYS A 676 13.39 -5.29 -14.23
N GLY A 677 12.24 -4.66 -14.35
CA GLY A 677 12.12 -3.28 -14.83
C GLY A 677 11.42 -2.34 -13.85
N GLY A 678 11.52 -2.59 -12.56
CA GLY A 678 10.90 -1.77 -11.54
C GLY A 678 11.52 -0.38 -11.40
N GLY A 679 10.74 0.56 -10.92
CA GLY A 679 11.13 1.96 -10.71
C GLY A 679 9.91 2.84 -10.42
N THR A 680 9.92 4.05 -10.96
CA THR A 680 8.91 5.06 -10.67
C THR A 680 8.38 5.68 -11.96
N TYR A 681 7.05 5.77 -12.09
CA TYR A 681 6.37 6.45 -13.19
C TYR A 681 6.44 7.98 -13.05
N PRO A 682 6.14 8.74 -14.13
CA PRO A 682 6.22 10.20 -14.11
C PRO A 682 5.38 10.87 -12.99
N ASN A 683 4.28 10.27 -12.56
CA ASN A 683 3.45 10.76 -11.46
C ASN A 683 3.86 10.23 -10.08
N LEU A 684 5.04 9.66 -9.97
CA LEU A 684 5.63 9.03 -8.79
C LEU A 684 4.92 7.75 -8.32
N PHE A 685 3.99 7.20 -9.09
CA PHE A 685 3.49 5.85 -8.84
C PHE A 685 4.60 4.81 -9.02
N ASP A 686 4.60 3.80 -8.16
CA ASP A 686 5.51 2.67 -8.27
C ASP A 686 5.27 1.87 -9.56
N ALA A 687 6.33 1.44 -10.16
CA ALA A 687 6.31 0.59 -11.34
C ALA A 687 6.82 -0.81 -11.01
N HIS A 688 5.89 -1.77 -11.01
CA HIS A 688 6.27 -3.19 -11.07
C HIS A 688 7.10 -3.48 -12.36
N PRO A 689 6.77 -3.11 -13.64
CA PRO A 689 5.55 -2.64 -14.30
C PRO A 689 4.54 -3.77 -14.60
N PRO A 690 3.19 -3.53 -14.71
CA PRO A 690 2.50 -2.25 -14.59
C PRO A 690 2.46 -1.71 -13.15
N PHE A 691 1.72 -0.62 -12.92
CA PHE A 691 1.53 -0.01 -11.61
C PHE A 691 1.02 -1.03 -10.58
N GLN A 692 1.70 -1.04 -9.44
CA GLN A 692 1.27 -1.59 -8.16
C GLN A 692 1.67 -0.58 -7.08
N ILE A 693 0.82 -0.38 -6.06
CA ILE A 693 1.05 0.71 -5.11
C ILE A 693 2.05 0.35 -4.00
N ASP A 694 2.28 -0.93 -3.79
CA ASP A 694 3.07 -1.49 -2.70
C ASP A 694 4.51 -0.98 -2.63
N GLY A 695 5.20 -0.82 -3.77
CA GLY A 695 6.56 -0.27 -3.78
C GLY A 695 6.65 1.19 -3.31
N ASN A 696 5.58 2.00 -3.49
CA ASN A 696 5.51 3.33 -2.88
C ASN A 696 5.56 3.25 -1.35
N PHE A 697 4.84 2.30 -0.78
CA PHE A 697 4.78 2.11 0.67
C PHE A 697 6.05 1.46 1.22
N GLY A 698 6.58 0.46 0.51
CA GLY A 698 7.87 -0.17 0.83
C GLY A 698 9.03 0.81 0.83
N GLY A 699 9.06 1.74 -0.13
CA GLY A 699 10.05 2.81 -0.18
C GLY A 699 9.95 3.77 1.02
N THR A 700 8.72 4.17 1.39
CA THR A 700 8.49 5.01 2.59
C THR A 700 8.91 4.28 3.87
N ALA A 701 8.56 3.01 4.03
CA ALA A 701 8.99 2.18 5.16
C ALA A 701 10.52 2.03 5.19
N GLY A 702 11.15 1.86 4.03
CA GLY A 702 12.60 1.73 3.89
C GLY A 702 13.36 2.96 4.39
N VAL A 703 12.90 4.16 4.05
CA VAL A 703 13.48 5.41 4.60
C VAL A 703 13.32 5.46 6.13
N CYS A 704 12.15 5.04 6.67
CA CYS A 704 11.98 4.93 8.11
C CYS A 704 13.00 3.97 8.73
N GLU A 705 13.19 2.77 8.18
CA GLU A 705 14.16 1.77 8.67
C GLU A 705 15.62 2.25 8.57
N MET A 706 15.95 3.04 7.54
CA MET A 706 17.27 3.65 7.41
C MET A 706 17.54 4.71 8.48
N LEU A 707 16.49 5.46 8.90
CA LEU A 707 16.61 6.55 9.87
C LEU A 707 16.42 6.08 11.31
N MET A 708 15.52 5.12 11.56
CA MET A 708 15.18 4.68 12.91
C MET A 708 14.65 3.26 12.92
N GLN A 709 15.25 2.40 13.72
CA GLN A 709 14.74 1.05 13.99
C GLN A 709 14.29 0.93 15.44
N SER A 710 13.33 0.06 15.70
CA SER A 710 12.87 -0.18 17.08
C SER A 710 12.41 -1.62 17.29
N THR A 711 12.61 -2.11 18.51
CA THR A 711 12.09 -3.38 19.00
C THR A 711 11.45 -3.20 20.37
N CYS A 712 10.42 -4.00 20.67
CA CYS A 712 9.86 -4.06 22.03
C CYS A 712 9.62 -5.51 22.42
N LYS A 713 10.44 -6.02 23.33
CA LYS A 713 10.39 -7.39 23.82
C LYS A 713 10.32 -7.40 25.33
N ASP A 714 9.39 -8.17 25.92
CA ASP A 714 9.18 -8.25 27.37
C ASP A 714 9.10 -6.88 28.07
N GLY A 715 8.45 -5.92 27.44
CA GLY A 715 8.30 -4.53 27.95
C GLY A 715 9.58 -3.69 27.90
N LYS A 716 10.63 -4.20 27.29
CA LYS A 716 11.88 -3.47 27.05
C LYS A 716 11.91 -2.97 25.60
N THR A 717 11.85 -1.66 25.46
CA THR A 717 11.95 -1.01 24.14
C THR A 717 13.39 -0.60 23.87
N VAL A 718 13.85 -0.91 22.65
CA VAL A 718 15.12 -0.42 22.11
C VAL A 718 14.78 0.43 20.87
N ILE A 719 15.36 1.61 20.77
CA ILE A 719 15.25 2.50 19.61
C ILE A 719 16.66 2.82 19.15
N GLU A 720 16.95 2.53 17.91
CA GLU A 720 18.23 2.85 17.29
C GLU A 720 18.06 3.99 16.28
N LEU A 721 18.89 5.01 16.40
CA LEU A 721 18.88 6.18 15.54
C LEU A 721 19.98 6.08 14.47
N LEU A 722 19.62 6.42 13.25
CA LEU A 722 20.49 6.40 12.07
C LEU A 722 21.22 5.07 11.83
N PRO A 723 20.55 3.89 12.00
CA PRO A 723 21.21 2.58 11.85
C PRO A 723 21.76 2.37 10.43
N ALA A 724 21.09 2.93 9.42
CA ALA A 724 21.48 2.79 8.02
C ALA A 724 21.26 4.09 7.22
N ALA A 725 21.49 5.25 7.86
CA ALA A 725 21.32 6.54 7.19
C ALA A 725 22.35 6.72 6.06
N ALA A 726 21.90 7.21 4.92
CA ALA A 726 22.77 7.44 3.76
C ALA A 726 23.85 8.51 4.05
N GLU A 727 25.05 8.30 3.55
CA GLU A 727 26.14 9.29 3.64
C GLU A 727 25.77 10.61 2.93
N ALA A 728 24.93 10.56 1.91
CA ALA A 728 24.39 11.71 1.20
C ALA A 728 23.49 12.60 2.08
N TRP A 729 22.87 12.04 3.13
CA TRP A 729 22.00 12.76 4.05
C TRP A 729 22.81 13.45 5.17
N LYS A 730 23.60 14.45 4.81
CA LYS A 730 24.61 15.06 5.70
C LYS A 730 24.03 15.86 6.87
N GLU A 731 23.01 16.67 6.62
CA GLU A 731 22.35 17.46 7.65
C GLU A 731 20.82 17.38 7.46
N GLY A 732 20.15 16.76 8.40
CA GLY A 732 18.72 16.54 8.27
C GLY A 732 17.97 16.53 9.58
N SER A 733 16.67 16.34 9.48
CA SER A 733 15.77 16.21 10.61
C SER A 733 14.56 15.37 10.27
N VAL A 734 14.07 14.66 11.26
CA VAL A 734 12.76 14.02 11.19
C VAL A 734 12.00 14.26 12.47
N SER A 735 10.70 14.47 12.35
CA SER A 735 9.80 14.60 13.50
C SER A 735 8.57 13.75 13.33
N GLY A 736 8.04 13.23 14.46
CA GLY A 736 6.80 12.50 14.52
C GLY A 736 6.89 11.03 14.15
N LEU A 737 8.07 10.45 13.93
CA LEU A 737 8.18 9.00 13.74
C LEU A 737 7.76 8.27 15.01
N CYS A 738 7.02 7.18 14.85
CA CYS A 738 6.64 6.32 15.97
C CYS A 738 7.59 5.13 16.10
N ALA A 739 7.80 4.70 17.34
CA ALA A 739 8.57 3.50 17.66
C ALA A 739 7.74 2.53 18.48
N ARG A 740 8.07 1.24 18.39
CA ARG A 740 7.46 0.19 19.20
C ARG A 740 7.58 0.54 20.68
N GLY A 741 6.62 0.10 21.49
CA GLY A 741 6.52 0.51 22.91
C GLY A 741 5.74 1.80 23.16
N GLY A 742 5.11 2.40 22.10
CA GLY A 742 4.27 3.59 22.22
C GLY A 742 5.05 4.90 22.35
N PHE A 743 6.17 5.00 21.66
CA PHE A 743 7.01 6.20 21.64
C PHE A 743 6.88 6.98 20.34
N GLU A 744 6.99 8.30 20.41
CA GLU A 744 7.14 9.22 19.29
C GLU A 744 8.51 9.89 19.39
N VAL A 745 9.24 9.95 18.29
CA VAL A 745 10.65 10.33 18.24
C VAL A 745 10.88 11.44 17.22
N ASN A 746 11.60 12.47 17.66
CA ASN A 746 12.06 13.53 16.78
C ASN A 746 13.57 13.67 16.97
N PHE A 747 14.31 13.83 15.87
CA PHE A 747 15.75 14.05 15.97
C PHE A 747 16.30 14.82 14.77
N LYS A 748 17.47 15.43 15.00
CA LYS A 748 18.24 16.15 14.00
C LYS A 748 19.66 15.59 13.97
N TRP A 749 20.23 15.57 12.80
CA TRP A 749 21.61 15.12 12.63
C TRP A 749 22.40 16.08 11.73
N LYS A 750 23.72 16.04 11.90
CA LYS A 750 24.69 16.72 11.04
C LYS A 750 25.93 15.86 10.93
N ASP A 751 26.42 15.65 9.69
CA ASP A 751 27.61 14.83 9.40
C ASP A 751 27.51 13.44 10.05
N GLY A 752 26.37 12.76 9.87
CA GLY A 752 26.08 11.45 10.47
C GLY A 752 25.99 11.46 12.01
N THR A 753 25.98 12.62 12.65
CA THR A 753 25.90 12.74 14.12
C THR A 753 24.58 13.32 14.58
N VAL A 754 23.85 12.57 15.44
CA VAL A 754 22.62 13.08 16.08
C VAL A 754 22.99 14.25 16.99
N ARG A 755 22.37 15.41 16.78
CA ARG A 755 22.61 16.66 17.54
C ARG A 755 21.53 16.93 18.57
N ASP A 756 20.29 16.72 18.20
CA ASP A 756 19.13 16.87 19.07
C ASP A 756 18.23 15.65 18.91
N CYS A 757 17.68 15.16 20.01
CA CYS A 757 16.66 14.12 20.01
C CYS A 757 15.62 14.43 21.08
N SER A 758 14.35 14.23 20.77
CA SER A 758 13.28 14.23 21.76
C SER A 758 12.42 12.99 21.63
N ILE A 759 12.05 12.42 22.76
CA ILE A 759 11.21 11.23 22.83
C ILE A 759 9.99 11.55 23.68
N LYS A 760 8.80 11.26 23.16
CA LYS A 760 7.53 11.35 23.86
C LYS A 760 6.95 9.95 24.03
N SER A 761 6.51 9.62 25.23
CA SER A 761 5.81 8.34 25.47
C SER A 761 4.30 8.57 25.54
N LYS A 762 3.53 7.76 24.80
CA LYS A 762 2.06 7.76 24.86
C LYS A 762 1.55 7.10 26.14
N THR A 763 2.16 6.00 26.56
CA THR A 763 1.67 5.14 27.64
C THR A 763 2.58 5.09 28.88
N GLY A 764 3.75 5.72 28.84
CA GLY A 764 4.82 5.54 29.82
C GLY A 764 5.69 4.32 29.48
N GLY A 765 6.88 4.27 30.04
CA GLY A 765 7.78 3.15 29.85
C GLY A 765 9.26 3.51 29.94
N THR A 766 10.08 2.50 29.72
CA THR A 766 11.55 2.65 29.65
C THR A 766 12.03 2.29 28.26
N VAL A 767 12.84 3.14 27.68
CA VAL A 767 13.46 2.91 26.38
C VAL A 767 14.98 2.94 26.51
N ASN A 768 15.64 1.99 25.87
CA ASN A 768 17.08 2.01 25.63
C ASN A 768 17.31 2.63 24.25
N LEU A 769 17.86 3.81 24.23
CA LEU A 769 18.17 4.56 23.03
C LEU A 769 19.60 4.22 22.60
N LEU A 770 19.75 3.75 21.37
CA LEU A 770 21.04 3.39 20.77
C LEU A 770 21.41 4.39 19.70
N TYR A 771 22.65 4.78 19.67
CA TYR A 771 23.22 5.56 18.60
C TYR A 771 24.74 5.37 18.56
N ASN A 772 25.27 4.97 17.39
CA ASN A 772 26.71 4.79 17.16
C ASN A 772 27.42 4.00 18.30
N GLY A 773 26.82 2.87 18.70
CA GLY A 773 27.34 2.00 19.78
C GLY A 773 27.18 2.54 21.20
N GLN A 774 26.68 3.75 21.38
CA GLN A 774 26.36 4.33 22.69
C GLN A 774 24.93 4.01 23.10
N GLN A 775 24.69 3.86 24.41
CA GLN A 775 23.41 3.54 24.98
C GLN A 775 22.95 4.60 25.98
N LYS A 776 21.66 4.91 25.95
CA LYS A 776 21.05 5.81 26.92
C LYS A 776 19.69 5.30 27.37
N ILE A 777 19.54 5.02 28.66
CA ILE A 777 18.28 4.60 29.22
C ILE A 777 17.44 5.82 29.60
N VAL A 778 16.24 5.90 29.05
CA VAL A 778 15.27 6.98 29.27
C VAL A 778 14.00 6.36 29.86
N LYS A 779 13.55 6.93 30.99
CA LYS A 779 12.29 6.50 31.63
C LYS A 779 11.29 7.64 31.60
N LEU A 780 10.12 7.40 31.04
CA LEU A 780 9.08 8.39 30.81
C LEU A 780 7.75 7.97 31.46
N LYS A 781 6.99 8.95 31.92
CA LYS A 781 5.57 8.79 32.27
C LYS A 781 4.71 8.91 31.01
N ALA A 782 3.47 8.46 31.09
CA ALA A 782 2.49 8.67 30.00
C ALA A 782 2.34 10.17 29.68
N GLY A 783 2.39 10.53 28.41
CA GLY A 783 2.33 11.89 27.90
C GLY A 783 3.61 12.72 28.07
N GLN A 784 4.64 12.20 28.75
CA GLN A 784 5.89 12.93 28.98
C GLN A 784 6.77 12.96 27.74
N THR A 785 7.40 14.12 27.52
CA THR A 785 8.47 14.31 26.53
C THR A 785 9.79 14.58 27.25
N GLN A 786 10.88 13.99 26.76
CA GLN A 786 12.24 14.24 27.22
C GLN A 786 13.15 14.61 26.05
N ASN A 787 13.89 15.71 26.23
CA ASN A 787 14.91 16.14 25.28
C ASN A 787 16.28 15.58 25.69
N ILE A 788 17.03 15.09 24.70
CA ILE A 788 18.35 14.50 24.86
C ILE A 788 19.34 15.33 24.03
N LYS A 789 20.20 16.06 24.71
CA LYS A 789 21.10 17.07 24.08
C LYS A 789 22.54 16.58 23.85
N THR A 790 22.94 15.50 24.49
CA THR A 790 24.31 14.97 24.40
C THR A 790 24.30 13.45 24.37
N TRP A 791 25.15 12.87 23.58
CA TRP A 791 25.42 11.43 23.47
C TRP A 791 26.73 11.11 24.12
#